data_9586ec3e6fac4f078b1fea5cdfa9d002
#
_entry.id   9586ec3e6fac4f078b1fea5cdfa9d002
#
_cell.length_a   1.000
_cell.length_b   1.000
_cell.length_c   1.000
_cell.angle_alpha   90.00
_cell.angle_beta   90.00
_cell.angle_gamma   90.00
#
_symmetry.space_group_name_H-M   'P 1'
#
loop_
_entity.id
_entity.type
_entity.pdbx_description
1 polymer ?
#
loop_
_entity_poly.entity_id
_entity_poly.type
_entity_poly.pdbx_seq_one_letter_code
_entity_poly.pdbx_strand_id
1 'polypeptide(L)'
;MAVTTGEDLLARIKPLRDDVRELGFVLGDTIKRFEGETVFAYVEKLRALFKQIHKDKAAGLDTASLQAELVQLIEAMPLSESACVIKAFLTYFDIINIAEQNHRLRRRALRDQKQAQESLPSLEPGSLSEVFAELGQEDYRSELEQLLKSLDIEVVFTAHPTEITRRTVLLKQLALASLLHKKDHPPLSQAEQNKLKSGLKSVVESLWLTEHVMHFKPAVMDEVRYGIYHFDNVVFDAVIDVHERLLADLPASAADKSVNFITFGSWIGGDRDGNPFVTCDVTRKTLAYQKQVIFGRYLKELETLFNELSHSYRWLASEGLELKPALVKLKQSLEAEAEKFPQVFERHGERYKLEPFRLKLLYIQARLRATLAGQDGEGKNEGKSEGRSEGQQDYCTATELRRDLEMIEAVLVEAGCVESGRSLRRLIYGVDIFGFHLAKLDIRQHSKRHRQALSEVLAGLQICPDFESLPEEEKVAFLSKELTGKRPLLPRLLSFSPATSETIEVFRTMYDLRKLYGDEALDTYIVSMTERPSDLLTILLFARESELMAPPISVVPLFETIEDLRGAPAMFELLLNCPPYREYLRGRDNLQEIMIGYSDSGKNGGIVASNWELHKAQKALVETARRYDVKLRLFHGRGGTIGRGGGPTHRAILAQPAGTVDGRIKITEQGEVISSKYAMHGIAVRNFDRLAAAVIKASLKSKDRPEKASWLEFMEELSALSFKAYRNLVYESPGFVDFFCQTTPITEISELKMGSRPTRRTAGSSAIEDLRAIPWVFAWTQSRYMLPAWYGFGQAMKELLDKPGNLSLCREMYREWPFFAGLVSKIETALAVSDLDIARHYAINLVEPELYKRFMPRIETEFAQCREAVLSIAEAGSLLATIPYLAHSISLRNPYVDPLSYLQVKLIKEFRQACRENSSSIEEKASLLEAVLMTINGVAEGLQNTG
;
A
#
# COMPACT_ATOMS: atom_id res chain seq x y z
N MET A 1 10.12 27.61 -10.55
CA MET A 1 10.56 27.26 -9.16
C MET A 1 11.80 28.07 -8.83
N ALA A 2 11.82 28.84 -7.76
CA ALA A 2 13.02 29.55 -7.31
C ALA A 2 14.09 28.51 -6.96
N VAL A 3 15.29 28.64 -7.55
CA VAL A 3 16.46 27.81 -7.24
C VAL A 3 16.81 28.06 -5.77
N THR A 4 16.53 27.09 -4.93
CA THR A 4 16.91 27.14 -3.50
C THR A 4 18.43 27.15 -3.43
N THR A 5 19.03 28.19 -2.90
CA THR A 5 20.49 28.25 -2.74
C THR A 5 20.96 27.15 -1.78
N GLY A 6 22.18 26.65 -1.96
CA GLY A 6 22.72 25.58 -1.10
C GLY A 6 22.71 25.95 0.39
N GLU A 7 22.87 27.22 0.73
CA GLU A 7 22.79 27.73 2.12
C GLU A 7 21.38 27.64 2.72
N ASP A 8 20.34 27.94 1.94
CA ASP A 8 18.95 27.81 2.38
C ASP A 8 18.57 26.33 2.62
N LEU A 9 19.05 25.42 1.77
CA LEU A 9 18.87 23.99 1.98
C LEU A 9 19.55 23.51 3.27
N LEU A 10 20.79 23.94 3.52
CA LEU A 10 21.54 23.55 4.73
C LEU A 10 20.87 24.06 6.00
N ALA A 11 20.36 25.28 5.99
CA ALA A 11 19.62 25.86 7.11
C ALA A 11 18.32 25.07 7.40
N ARG A 12 17.61 24.67 6.36
CA ARG A 12 16.37 23.87 6.48
C ARG A 12 16.59 22.45 7.00
N ILE A 13 17.76 21.87 6.77
CA ILE A 13 18.10 20.48 7.17
C ILE A 13 18.78 20.46 8.54
N LYS A 14 19.27 21.58 9.04
CA LYS A 14 20.00 21.66 10.32
C LYS A 14 19.28 20.95 11.47
N PRO A 15 17.96 21.16 11.72
CA PRO A 15 17.26 20.49 12.83
C PRO A 15 17.28 18.95 12.70
N LEU A 16 17.16 18.41 11.48
CA LEU A 16 17.29 16.96 11.24
C LEU A 16 18.69 16.45 11.59
N ARG A 17 19.72 17.18 11.15
CA ARG A 17 21.11 16.80 11.44
C ARG A 17 21.42 16.82 12.93
N ASP A 18 20.84 17.77 13.67
CA ASP A 18 21.00 17.88 15.12
C ASP A 18 20.29 16.71 15.82
N ASP A 19 19.07 16.33 15.43
CA ASP A 19 18.35 15.15 15.95
C ASP A 19 19.14 13.86 15.69
N VAL A 20 19.58 13.63 14.44
CA VAL A 20 20.36 12.44 14.06
C VAL A 20 21.68 12.38 14.83
N ARG A 21 22.33 13.52 15.07
CA ARG A 21 23.57 13.57 15.85
C ARG A 21 23.33 13.21 17.30
N GLU A 22 22.32 13.80 17.94
CA GLU A 22 21.97 13.49 19.35
C GLU A 22 21.66 12.03 19.55
N LEU A 23 20.79 11.47 18.70
CA LEU A 23 20.40 10.07 18.76
C LEU A 23 21.57 9.13 18.43
N GLY A 24 22.42 9.52 17.48
CA GLY A 24 23.66 8.78 17.16
C GLY A 24 24.65 8.71 18.34
N PHE A 25 24.77 9.79 19.13
CA PHE A 25 25.55 9.75 20.38
C PHE A 25 24.94 8.80 21.40
N VAL A 26 23.64 8.82 21.58
CA VAL A 26 22.94 7.91 22.50
C VAL A 26 23.14 6.46 22.08
N LEU A 27 23.06 6.16 20.78
CA LEU A 27 23.33 4.83 20.24
C LEU A 27 24.78 4.41 20.44
N GLY A 28 25.74 5.30 20.16
CA GLY A 28 27.18 5.03 20.38
C GLY A 28 27.48 4.69 21.85
N ASP A 29 26.95 5.46 22.80
CA ASP A 29 27.06 5.16 24.24
C ASP A 29 26.43 3.82 24.61
N THR A 30 25.32 3.47 23.97
CA THR A 30 24.63 2.19 24.17
C THR A 30 25.48 1.04 23.67
N ILE A 31 26.05 1.12 22.45
CA ILE A 31 26.95 0.11 21.89
C ILE A 31 28.16 -0.11 22.80
N LYS A 32 28.85 0.96 23.22
CA LYS A 32 30.00 0.87 24.13
C LYS A 32 29.69 0.14 25.42
N ARG A 33 28.53 0.41 25.98
CA ARG A 33 28.12 -0.18 27.27
C ARG A 33 27.77 -1.67 27.16
N PHE A 34 27.15 -2.09 26.06
CA PHE A 34 26.69 -3.48 25.91
C PHE A 34 27.68 -4.38 25.20
N GLU A 35 28.40 -3.86 24.18
CA GLU A 35 29.29 -4.64 23.30
C GLU A 35 30.78 -4.26 23.43
N GLY A 36 31.09 -3.19 24.19
CA GLY A 36 32.46 -2.73 24.42
C GLY A 36 33.02 -1.80 23.34
N GLU A 37 34.25 -1.31 23.61
CA GLU A 37 34.94 -0.33 22.73
C GLU A 37 35.33 -0.92 21.37
N THR A 38 35.59 -2.23 21.27
CA THR A 38 36.04 -2.89 20.03
C THR A 38 34.96 -2.81 18.95
N VAL A 39 33.72 -3.20 19.26
CA VAL A 39 32.58 -3.13 18.31
C VAL A 39 32.33 -1.68 17.91
N PHE A 40 32.32 -0.76 18.86
CA PHE A 40 32.16 0.66 18.57
C PHE A 40 33.26 1.19 17.63
N ALA A 41 34.51 0.77 17.84
CA ALA A 41 35.63 1.16 16.98
C ALA A 41 35.47 0.64 15.53
N TYR A 42 34.95 -0.60 15.35
CA TYR A 42 34.63 -1.12 14.03
C TYR A 42 33.56 -0.28 13.34
N VAL A 43 32.45 0.03 14.02
CA VAL A 43 31.36 0.85 13.48
C VAL A 43 31.88 2.22 13.02
N GLU A 44 32.66 2.91 13.87
CA GLU A 44 33.20 4.24 13.55
C GLU A 44 34.24 4.18 12.42
N LYS A 45 35.12 3.16 12.40
CA LYS A 45 36.13 3.01 11.34
C LYS A 45 35.47 2.72 9.99
N LEU A 46 34.51 1.83 9.91
CA LEU A 46 33.74 1.56 8.68
C LEU A 46 33.04 2.83 8.20
N ARG A 47 32.33 3.52 9.08
CA ARG A 47 31.64 4.77 8.78
C ARG A 47 32.59 5.85 8.24
N ALA A 48 33.78 5.98 8.84
CA ALA A 48 34.78 6.97 8.41
C ALA A 48 35.35 6.63 7.04
N LEU A 49 35.70 5.36 6.79
CA LEU A 49 36.22 4.89 5.50
C LEU A 49 35.20 5.14 4.38
N PHE A 50 33.95 4.76 4.55
CA PHE A 50 32.94 5.00 3.52
C PHE A 50 32.66 6.48 3.29
N LYS A 51 32.66 7.32 4.32
CA LYS A 51 32.55 8.78 4.14
C LYS A 51 33.73 9.33 3.33
N GLN A 52 34.93 8.85 3.57
CA GLN A 52 36.10 9.28 2.82
C GLN A 52 36.06 8.80 1.37
N ILE A 53 35.68 7.51 1.14
CA ILE A 53 35.53 6.96 -0.22
C ILE A 53 34.52 7.78 -1.03
N HIS A 54 33.36 8.09 -0.44
CA HIS A 54 32.33 8.91 -1.13
C HIS A 54 32.80 10.32 -1.43
N LYS A 55 33.54 10.94 -0.50
CA LYS A 55 34.11 12.29 -0.68
C LYS A 55 35.15 12.29 -1.81
N ASP A 56 36.02 11.31 -1.81
CA ASP A 56 37.13 11.22 -2.79
C ASP A 56 36.58 10.85 -4.18
N LYS A 57 35.61 9.94 -4.29
CA LYS A 57 34.87 9.67 -5.54
C LYS A 57 34.18 10.92 -6.10
N ALA A 58 33.55 11.70 -5.27
CA ALA A 58 32.88 12.94 -5.67
C ALA A 58 33.91 14.00 -6.16
N ALA A 59 35.14 13.95 -5.66
CA ALA A 59 36.26 14.79 -6.09
C ALA A 59 37.03 14.22 -7.29
N GLY A 60 36.67 13.03 -7.81
CA GLY A 60 37.37 12.36 -8.90
C GLY A 60 38.72 11.75 -8.52
N LEU A 61 38.95 11.52 -7.21
CA LEU A 61 40.17 10.95 -6.68
C LEU A 61 40.16 9.42 -6.70
N ASP A 62 41.32 8.78 -6.81
CA ASP A 62 41.46 7.34 -6.71
C ASP A 62 41.14 6.85 -5.29
N THR A 63 40.26 5.84 -5.17
CA THR A 63 39.86 5.25 -3.90
C THR A 63 40.30 3.81 -3.70
N ALA A 64 41.14 3.27 -4.59
CA ALA A 64 41.55 1.86 -4.57
C ALA A 64 42.22 1.45 -3.24
N SER A 65 43.09 2.30 -2.69
CA SER A 65 43.75 2.04 -1.40
C SER A 65 42.78 1.97 -0.23
N LEU A 66 41.80 2.90 -0.18
CA LEU A 66 40.77 2.90 0.87
C LEU A 66 39.86 1.71 0.74
N GLN A 67 39.52 1.29 -0.47
CA GLN A 67 38.70 0.09 -0.73
C GLN A 67 39.44 -1.18 -0.32
N ALA A 68 40.76 -1.28 -0.57
CA ALA A 68 41.56 -2.41 -0.11
C ALA A 68 41.63 -2.48 1.43
N GLU A 69 41.86 -1.33 2.12
CA GLU A 69 41.80 -1.28 3.60
C GLU A 69 40.43 -1.72 4.13
N LEU A 70 39.36 -1.26 3.49
CA LEU A 70 37.98 -1.62 3.86
C LEU A 70 37.73 -3.13 3.75
N VAL A 71 38.10 -3.75 2.62
CA VAL A 71 37.94 -5.19 2.42
C VAL A 71 38.74 -5.97 3.45
N GLN A 72 40.01 -5.58 3.70
CA GLN A 72 40.85 -6.23 4.72
C GLN A 72 40.22 -6.15 6.11
N LEU A 73 39.66 -5.00 6.48
CA LEU A 73 38.97 -4.81 7.77
C LEU A 73 37.77 -5.72 7.91
N ILE A 74 36.96 -5.84 6.87
CA ILE A 74 35.74 -6.66 6.87
C ILE A 74 36.09 -8.15 6.88
N GLU A 75 37.03 -8.60 6.06
CA GLU A 75 37.47 -10.01 6.01
C GLU A 75 38.07 -10.47 7.35
N ALA A 76 38.79 -9.60 8.05
CA ALA A 76 39.39 -9.90 9.38
C ALA A 76 38.36 -9.93 10.53
N MET A 77 37.14 -9.45 10.35
CA MET A 77 36.16 -9.30 11.41
C MET A 77 35.50 -10.64 11.75
N PRO A 78 35.50 -11.11 13.01
CA PRO A 78 34.81 -12.31 13.44
C PRO A 78 33.28 -12.24 13.22
N LEU A 79 32.62 -13.37 13.08
CA LEU A 79 31.16 -13.44 12.87
C LEU A 79 30.38 -12.74 13.98
N SER A 80 30.75 -12.95 15.25
CA SER A 80 30.09 -12.32 16.40
C SER A 80 30.15 -10.79 16.36
N GLU A 81 31.32 -10.23 16.02
CA GLU A 81 31.51 -8.80 15.90
C GLU A 81 30.80 -8.24 14.65
N SER A 82 30.82 -9.00 13.55
CA SER A 82 30.06 -8.67 12.33
C SER A 82 28.57 -8.53 12.63
N ALA A 83 27.97 -9.46 13.39
CA ALA A 83 26.56 -9.40 13.79
C ALA A 83 26.25 -8.16 14.63
N CYS A 84 27.12 -7.81 15.61
CA CYS A 84 26.95 -6.59 16.41
C CYS A 84 27.07 -5.31 15.59
N VAL A 85 28.02 -5.26 14.63
CA VAL A 85 28.17 -4.13 13.70
C VAL A 85 26.95 -3.98 12.80
N ILE A 86 26.41 -5.09 12.26
CA ILE A 86 25.18 -5.08 11.47
C ILE A 86 24.01 -4.54 12.29
N LYS A 87 23.84 -5.02 13.52
CA LYS A 87 22.81 -4.55 14.45
C LYS A 87 22.95 -3.05 14.75
N ALA A 88 24.17 -2.53 14.85
CA ALA A 88 24.40 -1.11 15.05
C ALA A 88 23.89 -0.26 13.88
N PHE A 89 24.15 -0.69 12.65
CA PHE A 89 23.61 0.01 11.46
C PHE A 89 22.09 -0.15 11.32
N LEU A 90 21.52 -1.32 11.63
CA LEU A 90 20.06 -1.52 11.66
C LEU A 90 19.40 -0.55 12.63
N THR A 91 19.86 -0.51 13.88
CA THR A 91 19.31 0.39 14.91
C THR A 91 19.50 1.85 14.53
N TYR A 92 20.58 2.18 13.85
CA TYR A 92 20.78 3.54 13.29
C TYR A 92 19.73 3.88 12.24
N PHE A 93 19.33 2.93 11.36
CA PHE A 93 18.27 3.17 10.38
C PHE A 93 16.89 3.34 11.02
N ASP A 94 16.57 2.57 12.04
CA ASP A 94 15.37 2.78 12.85
C ASP A 94 15.28 4.23 13.34
N ILE A 95 16.39 4.73 13.87
CA ILE A 95 16.49 6.09 14.41
C ILE A 95 16.37 7.17 13.34
N ILE A 96 17.12 7.05 12.24
CA ILE A 96 17.14 8.08 11.20
C ILE A 96 15.81 8.15 10.43
N ASN A 97 15.18 6.99 10.20
CA ASN A 97 13.87 6.93 9.53
C ASN A 97 12.82 7.72 10.30
N ILE A 98 12.80 7.59 11.61
CA ILE A 98 11.87 8.32 12.48
C ILE A 98 12.24 9.81 12.56
N ALA A 99 13.52 10.15 12.66
CA ALA A 99 13.97 11.55 12.68
C ALA A 99 13.59 12.27 11.36
N GLU A 100 13.74 11.60 10.20
CA GLU A 100 13.29 12.16 8.91
C GLU A 100 11.77 12.35 8.85
N GLN A 101 10.99 11.38 9.33
CA GLN A 101 9.52 11.52 9.37
C GLN A 101 9.10 12.67 10.28
N ASN A 102 9.67 12.78 11.47
CA ASN A 102 9.41 13.88 12.39
C ASN A 102 9.81 15.24 11.79
N HIS A 103 10.95 15.29 11.08
CA HIS A 103 11.38 16.51 10.40
C HIS A 103 10.41 16.93 9.28
N ARG A 104 9.78 15.99 8.57
CA ARG A 104 8.73 16.29 7.58
C ARG A 104 7.52 16.95 8.25
N LEU A 105 7.09 16.46 9.42
CA LEU A 105 6.00 17.05 10.22
C LEU A 105 6.36 18.43 10.74
N ARG A 106 7.58 18.61 11.30
CA ARG A 106 8.11 19.91 11.74
C ARG A 106 8.07 20.95 10.62
N ARG A 107 8.50 20.57 9.41
CA ARG A 107 8.45 21.48 8.25
C ARG A 107 7.04 21.85 7.83
N ARG A 108 6.08 20.96 7.99
CA ARG A 108 4.67 21.24 7.74
C ARG A 108 4.15 22.25 8.77
N ALA A 109 4.35 22.00 10.07
CA ALA A 109 3.92 22.89 11.13
C ALA A 109 4.50 24.32 10.98
N LEU A 110 5.78 24.42 10.57
CA LEU A 110 6.42 25.72 10.29
C LEU A 110 5.80 26.44 9.08
N ARG A 111 5.33 25.72 8.06
CA ARG A 111 4.60 26.35 6.93
C ARG A 111 3.23 26.83 7.37
N ASP A 112 2.49 25.97 8.09
CA ASP A 112 1.15 26.32 8.59
C ASP A 112 1.21 27.55 9.50
N GLN A 113 2.25 27.68 10.34
CA GLN A 113 2.50 28.86 11.15
C GLN A 113 2.81 30.12 10.31
N LYS A 114 3.65 30.01 9.27
CA LYS A 114 3.94 31.09 8.35
C LYS A 114 2.71 31.53 7.57
N GLN A 115 1.91 30.56 7.10
CA GLN A 115 0.65 30.84 6.42
C GLN A 115 -0.33 31.65 7.29
N ALA A 116 -0.37 31.38 8.60
CA ALA A 116 -1.21 32.13 9.53
C ALA A 116 -0.70 33.59 9.76
N GLN A 117 0.56 33.87 9.44
CA GLN A 117 1.20 35.20 9.66
C GLN A 117 1.31 36.04 8.39
N GLU A 118 1.24 35.43 7.21
CA GLU A 118 1.43 36.11 5.92
C GLU A 118 0.07 36.30 5.20
N SER A 119 -0.09 37.44 4.52
CA SER A 119 -1.32 37.79 3.79
C SER A 119 -1.52 36.94 2.50
N LEU A 120 -0.52 36.20 2.06
CA LEU A 120 -0.58 35.28 0.91
C LEU A 120 -0.23 33.86 1.38
N PRO A 121 -1.18 32.92 1.30
CA PRO A 121 -0.96 31.57 1.78
C PRO A 121 0.05 30.83 0.91
N SER A 122 1.18 30.44 1.48
CA SER A 122 2.10 29.47 0.87
C SER A 122 1.54 28.08 1.04
N LEU A 123 0.63 27.69 0.15
CA LEU A 123 -0.04 26.38 0.19
C LEU A 123 0.94 25.23 -0.01
N GLU A 124 0.69 24.10 0.65
CA GLU A 124 1.53 22.90 0.46
C GLU A 124 1.29 22.34 -0.95
N PRO A 125 2.35 22.16 -1.79
CA PRO A 125 2.18 21.64 -3.14
C PRO A 125 1.52 20.24 -3.15
N GLY A 126 0.44 20.11 -3.91
CA GLY A 126 -0.35 18.88 -4.05
C GLY A 126 -1.33 18.65 -2.89
N SER A 127 -1.64 19.66 -2.06
CA SER A 127 -2.69 19.57 -1.03
C SER A 127 -4.07 19.92 -1.58
N LEU A 128 -5.11 19.52 -0.86
CA LEU A 128 -6.50 19.91 -1.16
C LEU A 128 -6.64 21.43 -1.23
N SER A 129 -6.09 22.16 -0.27
CA SER A 129 -6.15 23.63 -0.23
C SER A 129 -5.50 24.28 -1.45
N GLU A 130 -4.37 23.74 -1.98
CA GLU A 130 -3.78 24.22 -3.23
C GLU A 130 -4.71 23.97 -4.41
N VAL A 131 -5.27 22.75 -4.50
CA VAL A 131 -6.17 22.38 -5.60
C VAL A 131 -7.43 23.21 -5.58
N PHE A 132 -8.04 23.46 -4.42
CA PHE A 132 -9.22 24.32 -4.33
C PHE A 132 -8.90 25.79 -4.65
N ALA A 133 -7.73 26.29 -4.26
CA ALA A 133 -7.30 27.63 -4.65
C ALA A 133 -7.09 27.76 -6.18
N GLU A 134 -6.57 26.69 -6.83
CA GLU A 134 -6.42 26.65 -8.29
C GLU A 134 -7.76 26.48 -9.03
N LEU A 135 -8.71 25.71 -8.46
CA LEU A 135 -10.01 25.39 -9.04
C LEU A 135 -11.13 26.36 -8.63
N GLY A 136 -10.91 27.18 -7.59
CA GLY A 136 -11.85 28.17 -7.08
C GLY A 136 -12.06 29.37 -7.99
N GLN A 137 -11.38 29.41 -9.15
CA GLN A 137 -11.71 30.30 -10.25
C GLN A 137 -13.03 29.80 -10.89
N GLU A 138 -13.88 30.74 -11.29
CA GLU A 138 -15.30 30.49 -11.68
C GLU A 138 -15.54 29.35 -12.69
N ASP A 139 -14.54 29.03 -13.52
CA ASP A 139 -14.66 28.05 -14.61
C ASP A 139 -14.84 26.58 -14.18
N TYR A 140 -14.44 26.20 -12.97
CA TYR A 140 -14.47 24.81 -12.49
C TYR A 140 -15.48 24.51 -11.39
N ARG A 141 -16.21 25.50 -10.89
CA ARG A 141 -17.04 25.36 -9.70
C ARG A 141 -18.18 24.34 -9.87
N SER A 142 -18.91 24.40 -10.98
CA SER A 142 -20.02 23.48 -11.23
C SER A 142 -19.54 22.04 -11.48
N GLU A 143 -18.41 21.89 -12.19
CA GLU A 143 -17.79 20.59 -12.45
C GLU A 143 -17.24 19.99 -11.15
N LEU A 144 -16.68 20.80 -10.25
CA LEU A 144 -16.20 20.37 -8.95
C LEU A 144 -17.36 19.87 -8.06
N GLU A 145 -18.47 20.61 -8.00
CA GLU A 145 -19.67 20.21 -7.25
C GLU A 145 -20.26 18.91 -7.76
N GLN A 146 -20.25 18.70 -9.08
CA GLN A 146 -20.69 17.43 -9.67
C GLN A 146 -19.71 16.28 -9.37
N LEU A 147 -18.41 16.54 -9.50
CA LEU A 147 -17.35 15.56 -9.23
C LEU A 147 -17.40 15.05 -7.78
N LEU A 148 -17.58 15.96 -6.82
CA LEU A 148 -17.60 15.62 -5.39
C LEU A 148 -18.72 14.63 -5.05
N LYS A 149 -19.87 14.69 -5.74
CA LYS A 149 -20.98 13.75 -5.56
C LYS A 149 -20.66 12.33 -6.07
N SER A 150 -19.69 12.21 -6.98
CA SER A 150 -19.27 10.93 -7.57
C SER A 150 -17.87 10.50 -7.15
N LEU A 151 -17.24 11.22 -6.22
CA LEU A 151 -15.88 10.96 -5.76
C LEU A 151 -15.83 9.64 -4.99
N ASP A 152 -15.02 8.70 -5.48
CA ASP A 152 -14.89 7.35 -4.97
C ASP A 152 -13.42 6.91 -5.02
N ILE A 153 -12.74 7.03 -3.88
CA ILE A 153 -11.34 6.68 -3.70
C ILE A 153 -11.24 5.50 -2.75
N GLU A 154 -10.86 4.33 -3.25
CA GLU A 154 -10.68 3.15 -2.43
C GLU A 154 -9.20 2.81 -2.27
N VAL A 155 -8.74 2.77 -1.02
CA VAL A 155 -7.35 2.44 -0.66
C VAL A 155 -7.30 1.03 -0.10
N VAL A 156 -6.59 0.13 -0.80
CA VAL A 156 -6.54 -1.30 -0.47
C VAL A 156 -5.22 -1.66 0.18
N PHE A 157 -5.26 -2.08 1.42
CA PHE A 157 -4.07 -2.54 2.15
C PHE A 157 -3.77 -4.00 1.83
N THR A 158 -2.52 -4.27 1.44
CA THR A 158 -2.10 -5.64 1.11
C THR A 158 -0.95 -6.06 2.02
N ALA A 159 -0.90 -7.35 2.37
CA ALA A 159 0.27 -7.92 3.01
C ALA A 159 1.47 -7.88 2.05
N HIS A 160 2.66 -7.68 2.61
CA HIS A 160 3.89 -7.75 1.84
C HIS A 160 4.83 -8.79 2.43
N PRO A 161 5.31 -9.76 1.61
CA PRO A 161 6.16 -10.83 2.11
C PRO A 161 7.55 -10.36 2.55
N THR A 162 7.91 -9.10 2.32
CA THR A 162 9.17 -8.49 2.73
C THR A 162 8.99 -7.35 3.72
N GLU A 163 7.81 -7.23 4.37
CA GLU A 163 7.65 -6.33 5.52
C GLU A 163 8.42 -6.88 6.71
N ILE A 164 9.52 -6.23 7.01
CA ILE A 164 10.57 -6.74 7.87
C ILE A 164 10.38 -6.28 9.32
N THR A 165 9.67 -5.15 9.51
CA THR A 165 9.61 -4.50 10.82
C THR A 165 8.71 -5.26 11.79
N ARG A 166 9.28 -5.82 12.85
CA ARG A 166 8.51 -6.44 13.94
C ARG A 166 7.64 -5.39 14.63
N ARG A 167 6.40 -5.77 15.00
CA ARG A 167 5.49 -4.90 15.75
C ARG A 167 6.13 -4.28 17.00
N THR A 168 6.97 -5.02 17.69
CA THR A 168 7.70 -4.53 18.87
C THR A 168 8.70 -3.43 18.53
N VAL A 169 9.37 -3.51 17.38
CA VAL A 169 10.25 -2.46 16.88
C VAL A 169 9.42 -1.23 16.49
N LEU A 170 8.33 -1.42 15.73
CA LEU A 170 7.41 -0.34 15.34
C LEU A 170 6.89 0.44 16.56
N LEU A 171 6.47 -0.23 17.62
CA LEU A 171 6.01 0.45 18.86
C LEU A 171 7.10 1.31 19.50
N LYS A 172 8.36 0.88 19.45
CA LYS A 172 9.50 1.67 19.95
C LYS A 172 9.83 2.84 19.03
N GLN A 173 9.74 2.65 17.72
CA GLN A 173 9.86 3.73 16.74
C GLN A 173 8.78 4.79 16.98
N LEU A 174 7.53 4.41 17.23
CA LEU A 174 6.45 5.35 17.57
C LEU A 174 6.68 6.08 18.91
N ALA A 175 7.22 5.37 19.91
CA ALA A 175 7.61 6.01 21.17
C ALA A 175 8.73 7.05 20.94
N LEU A 176 9.73 6.74 20.10
CA LEU A 176 10.77 7.69 19.70
C LEU A 176 10.19 8.90 18.96
N ALA A 177 9.27 8.66 18.00
CA ALA A 177 8.57 9.72 17.29
C ALA A 177 7.81 10.66 18.22
N SER A 178 7.10 10.11 19.21
CA SER A 178 6.39 10.90 20.23
C SER A 178 7.33 11.77 21.06
N LEU A 179 8.49 11.27 21.44
CA LEU A 179 9.50 12.03 22.16
C LEU A 179 10.11 13.14 21.32
N LEU A 180 10.42 12.88 20.04
CA LEU A 180 10.90 13.92 19.12
C LEU A 180 9.85 14.99 18.86
N HIS A 181 8.59 14.59 18.73
CA HIS A 181 7.49 15.55 18.58
C HIS A 181 7.36 16.45 19.82
N LYS A 182 7.45 15.91 21.03
CA LYS A 182 7.48 16.71 22.28
C LYS A 182 8.66 17.67 22.34
N LYS A 183 9.83 17.27 21.83
CA LYS A 183 11.02 18.12 21.73
C LYS A 183 10.78 19.36 20.86
N ASP A 184 9.94 19.24 19.84
CA ASP A 184 9.64 20.31 18.89
C ASP A 184 8.61 21.34 19.40
N HIS A 185 8.00 21.11 20.55
CA HIS A 185 6.98 22.00 21.15
C HIS A 185 7.51 22.67 22.44
N PRO A 186 8.38 23.68 22.32
CA PRO A 186 8.85 24.46 23.47
C PRO A 186 7.79 25.47 23.99
N PRO A 187 7.93 26.00 25.21
CA PRO A 187 9.07 25.83 26.08
C PRO A 187 8.93 24.64 27.04
N LEU A 188 9.96 23.78 27.09
CA LEU A 188 10.05 22.73 28.09
C LEU A 188 10.82 23.20 29.31
N SER A 189 10.31 22.93 30.51
CA SER A 189 11.04 23.13 31.77
C SER A 189 12.29 22.21 31.83
N GLN A 190 13.26 22.57 32.70
CA GLN A 190 14.46 21.73 32.87
C GLN A 190 14.15 20.29 33.26
N ALA A 191 13.12 20.09 34.09
CA ALA A 191 12.66 18.76 34.48
C ALA A 191 12.12 17.95 33.29
N GLU A 192 11.33 18.58 32.43
CA GLU A 192 10.81 17.97 31.20
C GLU A 192 11.92 17.66 30.19
N GLN A 193 12.91 18.54 30.03
CA GLN A 193 14.08 18.28 29.19
C GLN A 193 14.88 17.06 29.70
N ASN A 194 15.09 16.96 31.02
CA ASN A 194 15.75 15.82 31.61
C ASN A 194 14.95 14.52 31.42
N LYS A 195 13.62 14.57 31.59
CA LYS A 195 12.72 13.44 31.33
C LYS A 195 12.75 13.02 29.86
N LEU A 196 12.78 14.00 28.94
CA LEU A 196 12.89 13.75 27.50
C LEU A 196 14.20 13.04 27.15
N LYS A 197 15.34 13.54 27.64
CA LYS A 197 16.66 12.92 27.43
C LYS A 197 16.71 11.49 27.99
N SER A 198 16.17 11.28 29.20
CA SER A 198 16.09 9.94 29.78
C SER A 198 15.19 9.02 28.95
N GLY A 199 14.06 9.52 28.47
CA GLY A 199 13.15 8.78 27.57
C GLY A 199 13.81 8.38 26.26
N LEU A 200 14.53 9.29 25.58
CA LEU A 200 15.28 9.00 24.36
C LEU A 200 16.32 7.89 24.59
N LYS A 201 17.11 7.98 25.68
CA LYS A 201 18.06 6.92 26.05
C LYS A 201 17.36 5.58 26.26
N SER A 202 16.28 5.55 27.04
CA SER A 202 15.53 4.33 27.32
C SER A 202 14.97 3.65 26.07
N VAL A 203 14.44 4.43 25.11
CA VAL A 203 13.92 3.88 23.86
C VAL A 203 15.04 3.33 22.99
N VAL A 204 16.17 4.04 22.84
CA VAL A 204 17.33 3.57 22.05
C VAL A 204 17.93 2.31 22.67
N GLU A 205 18.12 2.26 24.00
CA GLU A 205 18.56 1.05 24.70
C GLU A 205 17.60 -0.13 24.46
N SER A 206 16.29 0.14 24.54
CA SER A 206 15.27 -0.87 24.29
C SER A 206 15.23 -1.34 22.83
N LEU A 207 15.49 -0.46 21.85
CA LEU A 207 15.69 -0.85 20.44
C LEU A 207 16.90 -1.74 20.29
N TRP A 208 18.04 -1.34 20.87
CA TRP A 208 19.26 -2.13 20.86
C TRP A 208 19.07 -3.54 21.38
N LEU A 209 18.36 -3.70 22.51
CA LEU A 209 18.10 -5.00 23.14
C LEU A 209 16.96 -5.79 22.48
N THR A 210 16.34 -5.25 21.43
CA THR A 210 15.25 -5.94 20.73
C THR A 210 15.80 -6.76 19.58
N GLU A 211 15.24 -7.95 19.41
CA GLU A 211 15.53 -8.83 18.28
C GLU A 211 14.87 -8.31 17.02
N HIS A 212 15.65 -8.14 15.95
CA HIS A 212 15.16 -7.63 14.66
C HIS A 212 14.70 -8.75 13.72
N VAL A 213 15.32 -9.92 13.78
CA VAL A 213 14.98 -11.06 12.92
C VAL A 213 13.81 -11.85 13.53
N MET A 214 12.88 -12.29 12.68
CA MET A 214 11.82 -13.19 13.09
C MET A 214 12.29 -14.64 13.07
N HIS A 215 12.23 -15.32 14.21
CA HIS A 215 12.62 -16.72 14.32
C HIS A 215 11.50 -17.70 13.96
N PHE A 216 10.27 -17.23 13.80
CA PHE A 216 9.11 -18.03 13.38
C PHE A 216 8.51 -17.49 12.10
N LYS A 217 7.91 -18.38 11.29
CA LYS A 217 7.19 -17.98 10.08
C LYS A 217 5.83 -17.40 10.48
N PRO A 218 5.50 -16.14 10.10
CA PRO A 218 4.21 -15.56 10.42
C PRO A 218 3.06 -16.36 9.80
N ALA A 219 1.99 -16.54 10.55
CA ALA A 219 0.73 -17.02 10.02
C ALA A 219 -0.05 -15.86 9.34
N VAL A 220 -0.99 -16.19 8.47
CA VAL A 220 -1.84 -15.16 7.82
C VAL A 220 -2.54 -14.27 8.84
N MET A 221 -2.96 -14.81 9.98
CA MET A 221 -3.60 -14.03 11.05
C MET A 221 -2.65 -13.05 11.76
N ASP A 222 -1.34 -13.28 11.71
CA ASP A 222 -0.37 -12.30 12.23
C ASP A 222 -0.25 -11.11 11.26
N GLU A 223 -0.27 -11.38 9.95
CA GLU A 223 -0.35 -10.34 8.92
C GLU A 223 -1.66 -9.53 9.04
N VAL A 224 -2.79 -10.18 9.28
CA VAL A 224 -4.10 -9.53 9.52
C VAL A 224 -4.00 -8.58 10.72
N ARG A 225 -3.47 -9.05 11.86
CA ARG A 225 -3.32 -8.21 13.08
C ARG A 225 -2.39 -7.02 12.84
N TYR A 226 -1.34 -7.21 12.04
CA TYR A 226 -0.41 -6.14 11.70
C TYR A 226 -1.07 -5.07 10.82
N GLY A 227 -1.76 -5.46 9.75
CA GLY A 227 -2.46 -4.52 8.88
C GLY A 227 -3.56 -3.73 9.61
N ILE A 228 -4.38 -4.44 10.40
CA ILE A 228 -5.48 -3.83 11.15
C ILE A 228 -4.98 -2.88 12.26
N TYR A 229 -3.80 -3.12 12.83
CA TYR A 229 -3.19 -2.22 13.80
C TYR A 229 -3.11 -0.76 13.30
N HIS A 230 -2.78 -0.55 12.04
CA HIS A 230 -2.70 0.79 11.46
C HIS A 230 -4.07 1.45 11.32
N PHE A 231 -5.11 0.66 11.06
CA PHE A 231 -6.49 1.18 10.99
C PHE A 231 -6.95 1.72 12.35
N ASP A 232 -6.78 0.93 13.41
CA ASP A 232 -7.24 1.27 14.76
C ASP A 232 -6.48 2.48 15.35
N ASN A 233 -5.18 2.55 15.13
CA ASN A 233 -4.33 3.51 15.82
C ASN A 233 -4.08 4.81 15.06
N VAL A 234 -4.26 4.82 13.74
CA VAL A 234 -3.87 5.98 12.91
C VAL A 234 -4.89 6.31 11.82
N VAL A 235 -5.27 5.34 10.99
CA VAL A 235 -6.06 5.59 9.78
C VAL A 235 -7.44 6.12 10.13
N PHE A 236 -8.07 5.59 11.19
CA PHE A 236 -9.41 6.00 11.63
C PHE A 236 -9.47 7.52 11.86
N ASP A 237 -8.58 8.07 12.67
CA ASP A 237 -8.58 9.50 12.97
C ASP A 237 -8.07 10.35 11.80
N ALA A 238 -7.05 9.84 11.07
CA ALA A 238 -6.42 10.59 9.99
C ALA A 238 -7.35 10.83 8.80
N VAL A 239 -8.17 9.85 8.42
CA VAL A 239 -9.10 10.03 7.30
C VAL A 239 -10.26 10.97 7.68
N ILE A 240 -10.73 10.92 8.92
CA ILE A 240 -11.76 11.84 9.42
C ILE A 240 -11.22 13.27 9.41
N ASP A 241 -9.98 13.52 9.82
CA ASP A 241 -9.35 14.83 9.73
C ASP A 241 -9.27 15.38 8.30
N VAL A 242 -8.99 14.51 7.32
CA VAL A 242 -8.99 14.89 5.89
C VAL A 242 -10.40 15.19 5.41
N HIS A 243 -11.38 14.42 5.86
CA HIS A 243 -12.78 14.65 5.53
C HIS A 243 -13.26 16.00 6.09
N GLU A 244 -12.95 16.31 7.36
CA GLU A 244 -13.26 17.62 7.96
C GLU A 244 -12.62 18.77 7.17
N ARG A 245 -11.36 18.62 6.73
CA ARG A 245 -10.67 19.62 5.90
C ARG A 245 -11.33 19.81 4.55
N LEU A 246 -11.66 18.72 3.87
CA LEU A 246 -12.37 18.79 2.60
C LEU A 246 -13.66 19.61 2.76
N LEU A 247 -14.48 19.27 3.75
CA LEU A 247 -15.75 19.97 4.01
C LEU A 247 -15.56 21.45 4.38
N ALA A 248 -14.48 21.79 5.08
CA ALA A 248 -14.19 23.17 5.47
C ALA A 248 -13.76 24.05 4.29
N ASP A 249 -13.08 23.47 3.30
CA ASP A 249 -12.60 24.16 2.10
C ASP A 249 -13.69 24.24 1.01
N LEU A 250 -14.82 23.50 1.15
CA LEU A 250 -15.91 23.49 0.20
C LEU A 250 -16.87 24.67 0.36
N PRO A 251 -17.44 25.18 -0.74
CA PRO A 251 -18.57 26.11 -0.68
C PRO A 251 -19.74 25.49 0.09
N ALA A 252 -20.45 26.29 0.88
CA ALA A 252 -21.60 25.83 1.68
C ALA A 252 -22.69 25.11 0.86
N SER A 253 -22.82 25.44 -0.44
CA SER A 253 -23.74 24.77 -1.40
C SER A 253 -23.30 23.37 -1.79
N ALA A 254 -22.00 23.05 -1.69
CA ALA A 254 -21.41 21.76 -2.09
C ALA A 254 -21.12 20.84 -0.89
N ALA A 255 -21.25 21.37 0.32
CA ALA A 255 -21.02 20.63 1.57
C ALA A 255 -22.21 19.72 1.90
N ASP A 256 -22.53 18.75 1.02
CA ASP A 256 -23.39 17.64 1.40
C ASP A 256 -22.63 16.76 2.40
N LYS A 257 -23.08 16.75 3.64
CA LYS A 257 -22.46 16.06 4.78
C LYS A 257 -22.37 14.54 4.61
N SER A 258 -23.03 14.00 3.61
CA SER A 258 -23.13 12.55 3.38
C SER A 258 -22.03 12.01 2.44
N VAL A 259 -21.15 12.85 1.89
CA VAL A 259 -20.15 12.41 0.90
C VAL A 259 -18.99 11.69 1.58
N ASN A 260 -19.02 10.37 1.52
CA ASN A 260 -17.87 9.52 1.87
C ASN A 260 -17.01 9.31 0.63
N PHE A 261 -15.88 9.99 0.54
CA PHE A 261 -15.01 10.01 -0.64
C PHE A 261 -13.78 9.11 -0.56
N ILE A 262 -13.39 8.64 0.65
CA ILE A 262 -12.31 7.67 0.85
C ILE A 262 -12.88 6.47 1.60
N THR A 263 -12.73 5.29 0.99
CA THR A 263 -13.05 4.00 1.60
C THR A 263 -11.82 3.10 1.63
N PHE A 264 -11.91 2.01 2.36
CA PHE A 264 -10.79 1.11 2.54
C PHE A 264 -11.13 -0.32 2.16
N GLY A 265 -10.15 -0.96 1.49
CA GLY A 265 -10.14 -2.39 1.24
C GLY A 265 -8.93 -3.07 1.87
N SER A 266 -8.96 -4.39 1.93
CA SER A 266 -7.84 -5.22 2.37
C SER A 266 -7.78 -6.52 1.56
N TRP A 267 -6.56 -6.98 1.26
CA TRP A 267 -6.32 -8.32 0.71
C TRP A 267 -5.87 -9.30 1.78
N ILE A 268 -5.56 -8.82 2.99
CA ILE A 268 -4.96 -9.63 4.04
C ILE A 268 -6.03 -10.57 4.61
N GLY A 269 -5.88 -11.87 4.33
CA GLY A 269 -6.88 -12.89 4.66
C GLY A 269 -7.89 -13.21 3.53
N GLY A 270 -7.79 -12.51 2.37
CA GLY A 270 -8.61 -12.71 1.18
C GLY A 270 -7.84 -13.16 -0.08
N ASP A 271 -6.53 -12.86 -0.15
CA ASP A 271 -5.69 -13.15 -1.32
C ASP A 271 -5.19 -14.61 -1.30
N ARG A 272 -5.82 -15.44 -2.11
CA ARG A 272 -5.50 -16.88 -2.27
C ARG A 272 -4.52 -17.15 -3.41
N ASP A 273 -4.22 -16.16 -4.27
CA ASP A 273 -3.35 -16.39 -5.42
C ASP A 273 -1.94 -16.82 -4.99
N GLY A 274 -1.69 -18.12 -5.13
CA GLY A 274 -0.44 -18.77 -4.73
C GLY A 274 -0.12 -18.67 -3.24
N ASN A 275 -1.12 -18.48 -2.37
CA ASN A 275 -0.98 -18.59 -0.91
C ASN A 275 -1.94 -19.66 -0.37
N PRO A 276 -1.47 -20.91 -0.19
CA PRO A 276 -2.32 -22.01 0.26
C PRO A 276 -2.77 -21.87 1.73
N PHE A 277 -2.21 -20.93 2.46
CA PHE A 277 -2.56 -20.70 3.87
C PHE A 277 -3.76 -19.75 4.05
N VAL A 278 -4.24 -19.10 2.98
CA VAL A 278 -5.46 -18.29 2.99
C VAL A 278 -6.66 -19.19 2.69
N THR A 279 -7.17 -19.83 3.73
CA THR A 279 -8.33 -20.73 3.69
C THR A 279 -9.63 -19.99 3.96
N CYS A 280 -10.78 -20.64 3.76
CA CYS A 280 -12.09 -20.11 4.13
C CYS A 280 -12.18 -19.78 5.63
N ASP A 281 -11.58 -20.61 6.50
CA ASP A 281 -11.52 -20.37 7.95
C ASP A 281 -10.72 -19.09 8.28
N VAL A 282 -9.59 -18.87 7.62
CA VAL A 282 -8.82 -17.63 7.78
C VAL A 282 -9.65 -16.41 7.35
N THR A 283 -10.39 -16.49 6.26
CA THR A 283 -11.27 -15.41 5.81
C THR A 283 -12.37 -15.09 6.83
N ARG A 284 -13.01 -16.13 7.41
CA ARG A 284 -14.00 -15.97 8.50
C ARG A 284 -13.38 -15.28 9.72
N LYS A 285 -12.22 -15.74 10.17
CA LYS A 285 -11.48 -15.14 11.30
C LYS A 285 -11.05 -13.70 11.05
N THR A 286 -10.68 -13.38 9.81
CA THR A 286 -10.29 -12.02 9.42
C THR A 286 -11.45 -11.04 9.59
N LEU A 287 -12.63 -11.35 9.03
CA LEU A 287 -13.80 -10.49 9.16
C LEU A 287 -14.28 -10.37 10.61
N ALA A 288 -14.28 -11.48 11.36
CA ALA A 288 -14.60 -11.44 12.78
C ALA A 288 -13.68 -10.50 13.56
N TYR A 289 -12.36 -10.56 13.30
CA TYR A 289 -11.39 -9.68 13.94
C TYR A 289 -11.55 -8.21 13.51
N GLN A 290 -11.79 -7.93 12.23
CA GLN A 290 -12.08 -6.58 11.74
C GLN A 290 -13.29 -5.97 12.45
N LYS A 291 -14.39 -6.72 12.56
CA LYS A 291 -15.58 -6.28 13.28
C LYS A 291 -15.31 -6.03 14.76
N GLN A 292 -14.59 -6.93 15.41
CA GLN A 292 -14.21 -6.75 16.83
C GLN A 292 -13.45 -5.44 17.04
N VAL A 293 -12.50 -5.12 16.17
CA VAL A 293 -11.69 -3.91 16.28
C VAL A 293 -12.54 -2.66 16.08
N ILE A 294 -13.36 -2.60 15.01
CA ILE A 294 -14.15 -1.39 14.75
C ILE A 294 -15.23 -1.16 15.81
N PHE A 295 -15.86 -2.22 16.33
CA PHE A 295 -16.82 -2.11 17.42
C PHE A 295 -16.16 -1.66 18.73
N GLY A 296 -14.96 -2.17 19.02
CA GLY A 296 -14.14 -1.69 20.13
C GLY A 296 -13.86 -0.19 20.03
N ARG A 297 -13.53 0.29 18.81
CA ARG A 297 -13.32 1.70 18.54
C ARG A 297 -14.60 2.52 18.75
N TYR A 298 -15.72 2.11 18.19
CA TYR A 298 -17.00 2.80 18.38
C TYR A 298 -17.42 2.87 19.85
N LEU A 299 -17.25 1.78 20.61
CA LEU A 299 -17.56 1.78 22.05
C LEU A 299 -16.69 2.78 22.82
N LYS A 300 -15.40 2.92 22.47
CA LYS A 300 -14.49 3.91 23.06
C LYS A 300 -14.92 5.35 22.74
N GLU A 301 -15.28 5.64 21.50
CA GLU A 301 -15.77 6.96 21.09
C GLU A 301 -17.11 7.28 21.78
N LEU A 302 -18.02 6.32 21.90
CA LEU A 302 -19.28 6.49 22.63
C LEU A 302 -19.06 6.76 24.13
N GLU A 303 -18.02 6.19 24.74
CA GLU A 303 -17.65 6.51 26.13
C GLU A 303 -17.12 7.95 26.26
N THR A 304 -16.35 8.42 25.29
CA THR A 304 -15.92 9.83 25.24
C THR A 304 -17.12 10.74 25.10
N LEU A 305 -18.02 10.46 24.16
CA LEU A 305 -19.25 11.24 23.95
C LEU A 305 -20.17 11.24 25.18
N PHE A 306 -20.26 10.11 25.90
CA PHE A 306 -21.01 10.04 27.14
C PHE A 306 -20.53 11.03 28.19
N ASN A 307 -19.21 11.27 28.25
CA ASN A 307 -18.62 12.24 29.17
C ASN A 307 -18.81 13.68 28.67
N GLU A 308 -18.75 13.92 27.38
CA GLU A 308 -18.88 15.25 26.76
C GLU A 308 -20.33 15.76 26.73
N LEU A 309 -21.29 14.90 26.38
CA LEU A 309 -22.68 15.26 26.11
C LEU A 309 -23.59 15.11 27.34
N SER A 310 -23.28 15.79 28.43
CA SER A 310 -24.08 15.84 29.66
C SER A 310 -25.19 16.94 29.65
N HIS A 311 -25.70 17.26 28.45
CA HIS A 311 -26.67 18.32 28.26
C HIS A 311 -28.04 17.97 28.87
N SER A 312 -28.60 18.93 29.64
CA SER A 312 -29.86 18.73 30.31
C SER A 312 -31.06 19.13 29.45
N TYR A 313 -32.15 18.41 29.54
CA TYR A 313 -33.44 18.77 28.94
C TYR A 313 -33.85 20.20 29.23
N ARG A 314 -33.58 20.67 30.46
CA ARG A 314 -33.99 22.02 30.89
C ARG A 314 -33.39 23.13 30.05
N TRP A 315 -32.17 22.92 29.53
CA TRP A 315 -31.45 23.92 28.74
C TRP A 315 -31.57 23.69 27.22
N LEU A 316 -31.83 22.47 26.81
CA LEU A 316 -32.09 22.12 25.39
C LEU A 316 -33.47 22.60 24.92
N ALA A 317 -34.42 22.78 25.85
CA ALA A 317 -35.79 23.21 25.60
C ALA A 317 -36.00 24.75 25.77
N SER A 318 -34.91 25.57 25.85
CA SER A 318 -34.99 27.01 26.14
C SER A 318 -35.82 27.78 25.11
N GLU A 319 -36.72 28.64 25.64
CA GLU A 319 -37.64 29.58 24.98
C GLU A 319 -38.94 29.01 24.43
N GLY A 320 -39.89 28.73 25.32
CA GLY A 320 -41.28 28.44 25.02
C GLY A 320 -41.73 26.99 25.39
N LEU A 321 -43.01 26.83 25.69
CA LEU A 321 -43.63 25.57 26.17
C LEU A 321 -43.64 24.46 25.14
N GLU A 322 -43.20 24.68 23.89
CA GLU A 322 -43.18 23.67 22.87
C GLU A 322 -41.76 23.05 22.72
N LEU A 323 -41.69 21.73 22.92
CA LEU A 323 -40.45 20.97 22.66
C LEU A 323 -40.12 21.00 21.17
N LYS A 324 -38.85 21.31 20.82
CA LYS A 324 -38.39 21.27 19.44
C LYS A 324 -38.58 19.86 18.81
N PRO A 325 -38.92 19.77 17.52
CA PRO A 325 -39.24 18.49 16.86
C PRO A 325 -38.21 17.37 17.01
N ALA A 326 -36.90 17.68 16.93
CA ALA A 326 -35.86 16.68 17.09
C ALA A 326 -35.79 16.13 18.52
N LEU A 327 -36.03 17.01 19.54
CA LEU A 327 -36.04 16.60 20.93
C LEU A 327 -37.24 15.71 21.25
N VAL A 328 -38.42 15.94 20.61
CA VAL A 328 -39.60 15.07 20.71
C VAL A 328 -39.31 13.69 20.14
N LYS A 329 -38.67 13.62 18.95
CA LYS A 329 -38.31 12.34 18.34
C LYS A 329 -37.29 11.57 19.21
N LEU A 330 -36.28 12.26 19.77
CA LEU A 330 -35.36 11.64 20.69
C LEU A 330 -36.05 11.07 21.93
N LYS A 331 -37.01 11.78 22.51
CA LYS A 331 -37.78 11.30 23.66
C LYS A 331 -38.59 10.06 23.32
N GLN A 332 -39.27 10.06 22.19
CA GLN A 332 -40.03 8.88 21.71
C GLN A 332 -39.09 7.67 21.48
N SER A 333 -37.90 7.90 20.92
CA SER A 333 -36.87 6.87 20.76
C SER A 333 -36.42 6.31 22.12
N LEU A 334 -36.18 7.16 23.12
CA LEU A 334 -35.79 6.72 24.46
C LEU A 334 -36.88 5.87 25.16
N GLU A 335 -38.16 6.21 24.99
CA GLU A 335 -39.30 5.46 25.53
C GLU A 335 -39.35 4.07 24.86
N ALA A 336 -39.24 3.99 23.53
CA ALA A 336 -39.22 2.74 22.80
C ALA A 336 -38.02 1.84 23.15
N GLU A 337 -36.85 2.45 23.41
CA GLU A 337 -35.64 1.72 23.80
C GLU A 337 -35.68 1.24 25.26
N ALA A 338 -36.36 1.96 26.14
CA ALA A 338 -36.61 1.52 27.53
C ALA A 338 -37.35 0.20 27.59
N GLU A 339 -38.32 -0.01 26.67
CA GLU A 339 -39.04 -1.27 26.56
C GLU A 339 -38.17 -2.41 26.04
N LYS A 340 -37.28 -2.10 25.09
CA LYS A 340 -36.36 -3.09 24.50
C LYS A 340 -35.19 -3.46 25.43
N PHE A 341 -34.70 -2.50 26.22
CA PHE A 341 -33.56 -2.65 27.11
C PHE A 341 -33.93 -2.27 28.56
N PRO A 342 -34.84 -2.97 29.21
CA PRO A 342 -35.31 -2.63 30.55
C PRO A 342 -34.16 -2.59 31.57
N GLN A 343 -33.16 -3.44 31.43
CA GLN A 343 -31.98 -3.47 32.32
C GLN A 343 -31.19 -2.17 32.29
N VAL A 344 -31.09 -1.52 31.12
CA VAL A 344 -30.39 -0.22 30.98
C VAL A 344 -31.23 0.86 31.67
N PHE A 345 -32.57 0.81 31.47
CA PHE A 345 -33.46 1.76 32.08
C PHE A 345 -33.53 1.63 33.62
N GLU A 346 -33.67 0.42 34.15
CA GLU A 346 -33.66 0.16 35.59
C GLU A 346 -32.37 0.65 36.26
N ARG A 347 -31.23 0.49 35.61
CA ARG A 347 -29.92 0.89 36.17
C ARG A 347 -29.65 2.37 36.02
N HIS A 348 -30.05 3.00 34.94
CA HIS A 348 -29.60 4.34 34.52
C HIS A 348 -30.71 5.35 34.25
N GLY A 349 -31.97 4.91 34.03
CA GLY A 349 -33.10 5.75 33.64
C GLY A 349 -33.36 6.91 34.62
N GLU A 350 -33.49 6.63 35.93
CA GLU A 350 -33.66 7.68 36.94
C GLU A 350 -32.44 8.56 37.08
N ARG A 351 -31.23 8.03 36.98
CA ARG A 351 -29.99 8.79 37.11
C ARG A 351 -29.82 9.83 36.02
N TYR A 352 -30.16 9.48 34.78
CA TYR A 352 -29.95 10.34 33.60
C TYR A 352 -31.25 10.84 32.96
N LYS A 353 -32.36 10.83 33.69
CA LYS A 353 -33.65 11.29 33.19
C LYS A 353 -33.66 12.72 32.66
N LEU A 354 -32.76 13.57 33.13
CA LEU A 354 -32.60 14.93 32.64
C LEU A 354 -31.51 15.07 31.58
N GLU A 355 -30.76 14.01 31.28
CA GLU A 355 -29.60 14.01 30.37
C GLU A 355 -29.87 13.03 29.20
N PRO A 356 -30.70 13.42 28.22
CA PRO A 356 -31.23 12.50 27.21
C PRO A 356 -30.14 11.89 26.31
N PHE A 357 -29.09 12.64 26.04
CA PHE A 357 -28.00 12.14 25.23
C PHE A 357 -27.22 11.03 25.92
N ARG A 358 -26.95 11.14 27.22
CA ARG A 358 -26.29 10.08 27.98
C ARG A 358 -27.12 8.79 27.99
N LEU A 359 -28.44 8.92 28.17
CA LEU A 359 -29.31 7.75 28.15
C LEU A 359 -29.36 7.11 26.76
N LYS A 360 -29.44 7.92 25.69
CA LYS A 360 -29.42 7.41 24.31
C LYS A 360 -28.09 6.70 24.00
N LEU A 361 -26.96 7.28 24.40
CA LEU A 361 -25.64 6.67 24.21
C LEU A 361 -25.47 5.33 24.96
N LEU A 362 -26.08 5.16 26.14
CA LEU A 362 -26.11 3.89 26.86
C LEU A 362 -26.91 2.82 26.12
N TYR A 363 -28.04 3.18 25.50
CA TYR A 363 -28.79 2.25 24.64
C TYR A 363 -28.00 1.87 23.40
N ILE A 364 -27.34 2.85 22.73
CA ILE A 364 -26.47 2.57 21.58
C ILE A 364 -25.35 1.61 21.97
N GLN A 365 -24.69 1.83 23.13
CA GLN A 365 -23.65 0.93 23.63
C GLN A 365 -24.20 -0.48 23.92
N ALA A 366 -25.40 -0.59 24.49
CA ALA A 366 -26.02 -1.88 24.77
C ALA A 366 -26.34 -2.65 23.47
N ARG A 367 -26.87 -1.97 22.45
CA ARG A 367 -27.15 -2.54 21.13
C ARG A 367 -25.86 -3.01 20.43
N LEU A 368 -24.79 -2.19 20.45
CA LEU A 368 -23.51 -2.59 19.87
C LEU A 368 -22.90 -3.82 20.56
N ARG A 369 -22.98 -3.88 21.89
CA ARG A 369 -22.50 -5.06 22.64
C ARG A 369 -23.33 -6.31 22.31
N ALA A 370 -24.65 -6.17 22.18
CA ALA A 370 -25.54 -7.28 21.76
C ALA A 370 -25.19 -7.78 20.34
N THR A 371 -24.93 -6.84 19.41
CA THR A 371 -24.50 -7.16 18.04
C THR A 371 -23.15 -7.89 17.99
N LEU A 372 -22.24 -7.57 18.90
CA LEU A 372 -20.95 -8.25 18.99
C LEU A 372 -21.08 -9.64 19.62
N ALA A 373 -21.83 -9.77 20.71
CA ALA A 373 -22.03 -11.03 21.44
C ALA A 373 -22.85 -12.07 20.64
N GLY A 374 -23.75 -11.64 19.77
CA GLY A 374 -24.55 -12.54 18.93
C GLY A 374 -23.73 -13.35 17.92
N GLN A 375 -22.45 -13.04 17.74
CA GLN A 375 -21.53 -13.74 16.85
C GLN A 375 -20.64 -14.77 17.54
N ASP A 376 -20.38 -14.64 18.85
CA ASP A 376 -19.58 -15.60 19.62
C ASP A 376 -20.29 -16.94 19.86
N GLY A 377 -21.52 -17.08 19.37
CA GLY A 377 -22.34 -18.29 19.46
C GLY A 377 -22.06 -19.35 18.39
N GLU A 378 -20.81 -19.51 17.93
CA GLU A 378 -20.38 -20.64 17.11
C GLU A 378 -20.55 -21.95 17.89
N GLY A 379 -21.71 -22.58 17.80
CA GLY A 379 -21.89 -23.93 18.35
C GLY A 379 -23.34 -24.36 18.66
N LYS A 380 -24.29 -23.50 18.54
CA LYS A 380 -25.69 -23.92 18.80
C LYS A 380 -26.67 -23.18 17.89
N ASN A 381 -26.87 -23.67 16.68
CA ASN A 381 -28.16 -23.70 15.95
C ASN A 381 -27.95 -23.75 14.43
N GLU A 382 -27.57 -24.91 13.93
CA GLU A 382 -27.96 -25.33 12.58
C GLU A 382 -29.49 -25.44 12.59
N GLY A 383 -30.22 -24.43 12.13
CA GLY A 383 -31.64 -24.56 11.92
C GLY A 383 -32.54 -23.35 12.13
N LYS A 384 -32.04 -22.16 12.41
CA LYS A 384 -32.90 -20.96 12.53
C LYS A 384 -32.39 -19.75 11.77
N SER A 385 -32.42 -19.81 10.44
CA SER A 385 -32.21 -18.65 9.56
C SER A 385 -33.51 -18.17 8.88
N GLU A 386 -34.67 -18.66 9.29
CA GLU A 386 -35.97 -18.17 8.80
C GLU A 386 -36.62 -17.33 9.88
N GLY A 387 -36.73 -16.02 9.64
CA GLY A 387 -37.53 -15.09 10.42
C GLY A 387 -36.86 -14.49 11.65
N ARG A 388 -35.98 -13.47 11.45
CA ARG A 388 -35.67 -12.55 12.54
C ARG A 388 -36.95 -11.82 12.95
N SER A 389 -37.40 -12.04 14.17
CA SER A 389 -38.61 -11.43 14.71
C SER A 389 -38.44 -9.93 14.98
N GLU A 390 -39.45 -9.13 14.72
CA GLU A 390 -39.58 -7.75 15.21
C GLU A 390 -39.44 -7.73 16.75
N GLY A 391 -38.23 -7.29 17.22
CA GLY A 391 -37.88 -7.30 18.66
C GLY A 391 -36.40 -7.49 18.92
N GLN A 392 -35.58 -7.59 17.88
CA GLN A 392 -34.16 -7.84 17.99
C GLN A 392 -33.41 -6.65 18.65
N GLN A 393 -32.59 -6.97 19.65
CA GLN A 393 -31.84 -6.00 20.46
C GLN A 393 -30.52 -5.53 19.80
N ASP A 394 -30.13 -6.06 18.64
CA ASP A 394 -28.88 -5.80 17.94
C ASP A 394 -29.07 -4.84 16.75
N TYR A 395 -27.96 -4.28 16.28
CA TYR A 395 -27.92 -3.54 15.02
C TYR A 395 -27.76 -4.51 13.84
N CYS A 396 -28.62 -4.37 12.83
CA CYS A 396 -28.48 -5.12 11.58
C CYS A 396 -27.47 -4.47 10.64
N THR A 397 -27.42 -3.14 10.61
CA THR A 397 -26.58 -2.36 9.69
C THR A 397 -25.92 -1.17 10.36
N ALA A 398 -24.83 -0.70 9.79
CA ALA A 398 -24.18 0.55 10.22
C ALA A 398 -25.09 1.78 10.04
N THR A 399 -25.97 1.73 9.04
CA THR A 399 -26.98 2.78 8.79
C THR A 399 -27.93 2.97 9.96
N GLU A 400 -28.27 1.92 10.69
CA GLU A 400 -29.10 2.03 11.89
C GLU A 400 -28.36 2.73 13.03
N LEU A 401 -27.09 2.39 13.26
CA LEU A 401 -26.24 3.07 14.22
C LEU A 401 -26.09 4.56 13.86
N ARG A 402 -25.86 4.85 12.59
CA ARG A 402 -25.78 6.22 12.08
C ARG A 402 -27.04 7.01 12.40
N ARG A 403 -28.23 6.46 12.13
CA ARG A 403 -29.52 7.13 12.42
C ARG A 403 -29.67 7.46 13.90
N ASP A 404 -29.25 6.57 14.79
CA ASP A 404 -29.31 6.80 16.22
C ASP A 404 -28.38 7.96 16.65
N LEU A 405 -27.17 8.08 16.04
CA LEU A 405 -26.24 9.17 16.27
C LEU A 405 -26.75 10.50 15.68
N GLU A 406 -27.29 10.47 14.45
CA GLU A 406 -27.90 11.63 13.78
C GLU A 406 -29.10 12.19 14.57
N MET A 407 -29.80 11.35 15.30
CA MET A 407 -30.90 11.81 16.17
C MET A 407 -30.40 12.72 17.30
N ILE A 408 -29.23 12.43 17.86
CA ILE A 408 -28.56 13.30 18.85
C ILE A 408 -28.06 14.58 18.15
N GLU A 409 -27.43 14.45 16.98
CA GLU A 409 -26.94 15.60 16.20
C GLU A 409 -28.07 16.58 15.86
N ALA A 410 -29.21 16.08 15.41
CA ALA A 410 -30.35 16.92 15.06
C ALA A 410 -30.81 17.79 16.25
N VAL A 411 -30.84 17.25 17.46
CA VAL A 411 -31.17 18.01 18.66
C VAL A 411 -30.11 19.08 18.95
N LEU A 412 -28.83 18.76 18.81
CA LEU A 412 -27.74 19.73 19.03
C LEU A 412 -27.79 20.88 18.02
N VAL A 413 -28.09 20.57 16.74
CA VAL A 413 -28.26 21.57 15.68
C VAL A 413 -29.47 22.47 15.96
N GLU A 414 -30.63 21.89 16.29
CA GLU A 414 -31.82 22.68 16.66
C GLU A 414 -31.61 23.54 17.91
N ALA A 415 -30.80 23.07 18.85
CA ALA A 415 -30.45 23.83 20.07
C ALA A 415 -29.39 24.91 19.83
N GLY A 416 -28.78 24.98 18.66
CA GLY A 416 -27.66 25.86 18.34
C GLY A 416 -26.31 25.44 18.95
N CYS A 417 -26.21 24.20 19.43
CA CYS A 417 -25.03 23.65 20.10
C CYS A 417 -24.10 22.91 19.13
N VAL A 418 -23.83 23.48 17.95
CA VAL A 418 -23.11 22.80 16.85
C VAL A 418 -21.69 22.41 17.24
N GLU A 419 -21.00 23.28 17.99
CA GLU A 419 -19.59 23.03 18.38
C GLU A 419 -19.45 21.87 19.39
N SER A 420 -20.40 21.76 20.35
CA SER A 420 -20.40 20.62 21.28
C SER A 420 -20.74 19.28 20.63
N GLY A 421 -21.24 19.28 19.39
CA GLY A 421 -21.48 18.09 18.58
C GLY A 421 -20.30 17.62 17.72
N ARG A 422 -19.12 18.26 17.82
CA ARG A 422 -17.99 17.95 16.94
C ARG A 422 -17.52 16.49 17.05
N SER A 423 -17.31 16.01 18.26
CA SER A 423 -16.89 14.61 18.49
C SER A 423 -17.94 13.61 18.00
N LEU A 424 -19.25 13.93 18.15
CA LEU A 424 -20.33 13.14 17.62
C LEU A 424 -20.29 13.05 16.08
N ARG A 425 -20.08 14.18 15.42
CA ARG A 425 -19.97 14.27 13.97
C ARG A 425 -18.81 13.47 13.43
N ARG A 426 -17.66 13.51 14.12
CA ARG A 426 -16.51 12.68 13.83
C ARG A 426 -16.83 11.18 13.91
N LEU A 427 -17.61 10.77 14.92
CA LEU A 427 -18.06 9.37 15.02
C LEU A 427 -19.00 9.01 13.86
N ILE A 428 -19.93 9.89 13.48
CA ILE A 428 -20.81 9.68 12.32
C ILE A 428 -19.99 9.46 11.05
N TYR A 429 -18.99 10.31 10.78
CA TYR A 429 -18.09 10.11 9.65
C TYR A 429 -17.32 8.78 9.75
N GLY A 430 -16.87 8.40 10.94
CA GLY A 430 -16.24 7.09 11.15
C GLY A 430 -17.16 5.92 10.82
N VAL A 431 -18.43 6.00 11.20
CA VAL A 431 -19.43 4.96 10.87
C VAL A 431 -19.69 4.90 9.36
N ASP A 432 -19.70 6.05 8.68
CA ASP A 432 -19.89 6.10 7.22
C ASP A 432 -18.70 5.51 6.46
N ILE A 433 -17.47 5.76 6.92
CA ILE A 433 -16.25 5.31 6.24
C ILE A 433 -15.98 3.82 6.49
N PHE A 434 -16.15 3.35 7.73
CA PHE A 434 -15.68 2.03 8.16
C PHE A 434 -16.81 1.01 8.33
N GLY A 435 -18.06 1.43 8.35
CA GLY A 435 -19.20 0.56 8.52
C GLY A 435 -19.07 -0.36 9.75
N PHE A 436 -19.52 -1.60 9.61
CA PHE A 436 -19.32 -2.68 10.59
C PHE A 436 -18.19 -3.64 10.21
N HIS A 437 -17.50 -3.37 9.09
CA HIS A 437 -16.49 -4.25 8.51
C HIS A 437 -15.07 -3.69 8.57
N LEU A 438 -14.86 -2.44 9.00
CA LEU A 438 -13.58 -1.73 9.08
C LEU A 438 -12.92 -1.50 7.71
N ALA A 439 -12.76 -2.53 6.90
CA ALA A 439 -12.28 -2.50 5.53
C ALA A 439 -12.92 -3.64 4.74
N LYS A 440 -13.29 -3.37 3.48
CA LYS A 440 -13.80 -4.40 2.57
C LYS A 440 -12.74 -5.46 2.34
N LEU A 441 -13.08 -6.73 2.40
CA LEU A 441 -12.14 -7.81 2.17
C LEU A 441 -12.25 -8.29 0.72
N ASP A 442 -11.27 -7.94 -0.12
CA ASP A 442 -11.20 -8.43 -1.50
C ASP A 442 -10.75 -9.89 -1.52
N ILE A 443 -11.46 -10.73 -2.25
CA ILE A 443 -11.05 -12.11 -2.53
C ILE A 443 -10.28 -12.12 -3.85
N ARG A 444 -9.11 -12.78 -3.88
CA ARG A 444 -8.32 -12.94 -5.11
C ARG A 444 -7.90 -14.38 -5.31
N GLN A 445 -8.09 -14.90 -6.53
CA GLN A 445 -7.65 -16.24 -6.92
C GLN A 445 -7.26 -16.27 -8.41
N HIS A 446 -6.38 -17.21 -8.75
CA HIS A 446 -5.86 -17.42 -10.10
C HIS A 446 -6.90 -18.06 -11.05
N SER A 447 -7.06 -17.50 -12.27
CA SER A 447 -8.00 -17.97 -13.30
C SER A 447 -7.91 -19.48 -13.58
N LYS A 448 -6.70 -20.04 -13.61
CA LYS A 448 -6.48 -21.48 -13.81
C LYS A 448 -7.21 -22.36 -12.78
N ARG A 449 -7.32 -21.90 -11.51
CA ARG A 449 -8.05 -22.64 -10.46
C ARG A 449 -9.53 -22.78 -10.78
N HIS A 450 -10.12 -21.72 -11.31
CA HIS A 450 -11.54 -21.70 -11.69
C HIS A 450 -11.80 -22.54 -12.92
N ARG A 451 -10.92 -22.43 -13.96
CA ARG A 451 -11.00 -23.27 -15.17
C ARG A 451 -10.96 -24.75 -14.81
N GLN A 452 -10.00 -25.16 -13.99
CA GLN A 452 -9.87 -26.55 -13.54
C GLN A 452 -11.08 -27.02 -12.72
N ALA A 453 -11.57 -26.20 -11.79
CA ALA A 453 -12.72 -26.53 -10.99
C ALA A 453 -13.99 -26.70 -11.84
N LEU A 454 -14.25 -25.77 -12.76
CA LEU A 454 -15.40 -25.88 -13.65
C LEU A 454 -15.30 -27.11 -14.57
N SER A 455 -14.13 -27.38 -15.14
CA SER A 455 -13.89 -28.55 -16.01
C SER A 455 -14.17 -29.84 -15.26
N GLU A 456 -13.69 -29.98 -14.03
CA GLU A 456 -13.96 -31.17 -13.19
C GLU A 456 -15.47 -31.33 -12.87
N VAL A 457 -16.15 -30.21 -12.56
CA VAL A 457 -17.59 -30.23 -12.30
C VAL A 457 -18.35 -30.67 -13.55
N LEU A 458 -18.07 -30.10 -14.71
CA LEU A 458 -18.77 -30.42 -15.97
C LEU A 458 -18.51 -31.85 -16.43
N ALA A 459 -17.30 -32.34 -16.25
CA ALA A 459 -16.94 -33.75 -16.54
C ALA A 459 -17.66 -34.70 -15.56
N GLY A 460 -17.65 -34.41 -14.27
CA GLY A 460 -18.32 -35.20 -13.23
C GLY A 460 -19.84 -35.30 -13.44
N LEU A 461 -20.44 -34.26 -13.97
CA LEU A 461 -21.88 -34.23 -14.32
C LEU A 461 -22.17 -34.77 -15.73
N GLN A 462 -21.17 -35.14 -16.49
CA GLN A 462 -21.29 -35.59 -17.89
C GLN A 462 -21.99 -34.58 -18.82
N ILE A 463 -21.82 -33.29 -18.53
CA ILE A 463 -22.46 -32.20 -19.28
C ILE A 463 -21.56 -31.77 -20.44
N CYS A 464 -20.27 -31.55 -20.16
CA CYS A 464 -19.24 -31.20 -21.12
C CYS A 464 -17.88 -31.74 -20.64
N PRO A 465 -17.53 -32.98 -20.90
CA PRO A 465 -16.29 -33.61 -20.40
C PRO A 465 -15.02 -32.91 -20.88
N ASP A 466 -15.05 -32.35 -22.09
CA ASP A 466 -13.88 -31.76 -22.75
C ASP A 466 -13.93 -30.21 -22.74
N PHE A 467 -14.57 -29.59 -21.74
CA PHE A 467 -14.79 -28.16 -21.72
C PHE A 467 -13.49 -27.34 -21.88
N GLU A 468 -12.38 -27.78 -21.31
CA GLU A 468 -11.12 -27.04 -21.37
C GLU A 468 -10.52 -27.01 -22.79
N SER A 469 -10.79 -28.01 -23.59
CA SER A 469 -10.32 -28.09 -24.99
C SER A 469 -11.18 -27.37 -26.00
N LEU A 470 -12.37 -26.90 -25.63
CA LEU A 470 -13.24 -26.15 -26.52
C LEU A 470 -12.60 -24.83 -26.98
N PRO A 471 -12.87 -24.37 -28.22
CA PRO A 471 -12.58 -23.00 -28.64
C PRO A 471 -13.25 -21.96 -27.73
N GLU A 472 -12.66 -20.78 -27.63
CA GLU A 472 -13.13 -19.74 -26.70
C GLU A 472 -14.57 -19.30 -26.97
N GLU A 473 -14.95 -19.16 -28.24
CA GLU A 473 -16.31 -18.80 -28.67
C GLU A 473 -17.34 -19.85 -28.18
N GLU A 474 -16.99 -21.14 -28.25
CA GLU A 474 -17.86 -22.21 -27.77
C GLU A 474 -17.96 -22.22 -26.24
N LYS A 475 -16.87 -21.93 -25.53
CA LYS A 475 -16.88 -21.73 -24.07
C LYS A 475 -17.79 -20.58 -23.66
N VAL A 476 -17.67 -19.44 -24.32
CA VAL A 476 -18.51 -18.26 -24.08
C VAL A 476 -19.98 -18.57 -24.36
N ALA A 477 -20.29 -19.24 -25.47
CA ALA A 477 -21.65 -19.64 -25.82
C ALA A 477 -22.24 -20.63 -24.79
N PHE A 478 -21.45 -21.61 -24.38
CA PHE A 478 -21.85 -22.57 -23.37
C PHE A 478 -22.14 -21.90 -22.02
N LEU A 479 -21.21 -21.07 -21.53
CA LEU A 479 -21.37 -20.36 -20.25
C LEU A 479 -22.50 -19.35 -20.30
N SER A 480 -22.73 -18.68 -21.42
CA SER A 480 -23.86 -17.78 -21.60
C SER A 480 -25.20 -18.52 -21.49
N LYS A 481 -25.28 -19.72 -22.06
CA LYS A 481 -26.46 -20.59 -21.96
C LYS A 481 -26.70 -21.05 -20.51
N GLU A 482 -25.65 -21.51 -19.84
CA GLU A 482 -25.74 -21.94 -18.44
C GLU A 482 -26.14 -20.76 -17.51
N LEU A 483 -25.56 -19.57 -17.71
CA LEU A 483 -25.88 -18.39 -16.92
C LEU A 483 -27.35 -17.91 -17.05
N THR A 484 -27.97 -18.15 -18.21
CA THR A 484 -29.40 -17.86 -18.42
C THR A 484 -30.31 -19.02 -18.01
N GLY A 485 -29.78 -20.21 -17.83
CA GLY A 485 -30.48 -21.41 -17.42
C GLY A 485 -30.95 -21.34 -15.95
N LYS A 486 -32.05 -22.05 -15.66
CA LYS A 486 -32.60 -22.15 -14.28
C LYS A 486 -32.14 -23.41 -13.54
N ARG A 487 -31.42 -24.29 -14.22
CA ARG A 487 -30.92 -25.53 -13.63
C ARG A 487 -29.72 -25.24 -12.73
N PRO A 488 -29.73 -25.69 -11.46
CA PRO A 488 -28.52 -25.67 -10.63
C PRO A 488 -27.41 -26.55 -11.23
N LEU A 489 -26.20 -26.05 -11.22
CA LEU A 489 -25.04 -26.76 -11.76
C LEU A 489 -24.16 -27.37 -10.66
N LEU A 490 -24.09 -26.77 -9.46
CA LEU A 490 -23.23 -27.24 -8.39
C LEU A 490 -23.99 -28.14 -7.40
N PRO A 491 -23.92 -29.47 -7.53
CA PRO A 491 -24.59 -30.38 -6.62
C PRO A 491 -23.91 -30.39 -5.25
N ARG A 492 -24.71 -30.43 -4.18
CA ARG A 492 -24.17 -30.51 -2.81
C ARG A 492 -23.63 -31.90 -2.44
N LEU A 493 -24.04 -32.93 -3.14
CA LEU A 493 -23.76 -34.33 -2.80
C LEU A 493 -22.62 -34.98 -3.59
N LEU A 494 -22.10 -34.34 -4.63
CA LEU A 494 -20.94 -34.87 -5.38
C LEU A 494 -19.62 -34.45 -4.71
N SER A 495 -18.72 -35.42 -4.60
CA SER A 495 -17.35 -35.18 -4.12
C SER A 495 -16.45 -34.84 -5.31
N PHE A 496 -15.78 -33.71 -5.21
CA PHE A 496 -14.76 -33.26 -6.16
C PHE A 496 -13.36 -33.36 -5.53
N SER A 497 -12.33 -33.12 -6.31
CA SER A 497 -10.98 -32.99 -5.78
C SER A 497 -10.92 -31.93 -4.68
N PRO A 498 -9.95 -32.01 -3.74
CA PRO A 498 -9.80 -31.00 -2.69
C PRO A 498 -9.69 -29.57 -3.23
N ALA A 499 -9.00 -29.40 -4.37
CA ALA A 499 -8.81 -28.10 -5.01
C ALA A 499 -10.12 -27.52 -5.58
N THR A 500 -10.95 -28.34 -6.20
CA THR A 500 -12.26 -27.95 -6.73
C THR A 500 -13.23 -27.68 -5.61
N SER A 501 -13.28 -28.53 -4.59
CA SER A 501 -14.12 -28.37 -3.40
C SER A 501 -13.79 -27.07 -2.67
N GLU A 502 -12.52 -26.74 -2.49
CA GLU A 502 -12.07 -25.46 -1.90
C GLU A 502 -12.51 -24.28 -2.77
N THR A 503 -12.38 -24.35 -4.08
CA THR A 503 -12.78 -23.28 -5.00
C THR A 503 -14.27 -22.97 -4.88
N ILE A 504 -15.12 -24.00 -4.83
CA ILE A 504 -16.57 -23.86 -4.64
C ILE A 504 -16.89 -23.31 -3.25
N GLU A 505 -16.21 -23.82 -2.21
CA GLU A 505 -16.43 -23.41 -0.82
C GLU A 505 -16.11 -21.92 -0.60
N VAL A 506 -15.19 -21.32 -1.36
CA VAL A 506 -14.92 -19.88 -1.29
C VAL A 506 -16.19 -19.07 -1.59
N PHE A 507 -16.93 -19.40 -2.66
CA PHE A 507 -18.15 -18.68 -3.03
C PHE A 507 -19.26 -18.88 -1.99
N ARG A 508 -19.42 -20.10 -1.47
CA ARG A 508 -20.38 -20.38 -0.39
C ARG A 508 -20.03 -19.61 0.88
N THR A 509 -18.74 -19.61 1.24
CA THR A 509 -18.24 -18.82 2.38
C THR A 509 -18.51 -17.33 2.19
N MET A 510 -18.32 -16.78 0.99
CA MET A 510 -18.64 -15.38 0.71
C MET A 510 -20.12 -15.08 0.94
N TYR A 511 -21.00 -15.95 0.51
CA TYR A 511 -22.45 -15.81 0.74
C TYR A 511 -22.77 -15.78 2.24
N ASP A 512 -22.28 -16.74 3.00
CA ASP A 512 -22.52 -16.82 4.45
C ASP A 512 -21.98 -15.58 5.17
N LEU A 513 -20.79 -15.12 4.80
CA LEU A 513 -20.16 -13.96 5.42
C LEU A 513 -20.85 -12.64 5.03
N ARG A 514 -21.36 -12.52 3.80
CA ARG A 514 -22.16 -11.35 3.40
C ARG A 514 -23.47 -11.25 4.20
N LYS A 515 -24.11 -12.38 4.46
CA LYS A 515 -25.30 -12.42 5.35
C LYS A 515 -24.98 -12.00 6.79
N LEU A 516 -23.76 -12.30 7.25
CA LEU A 516 -23.36 -12.04 8.63
C LEU A 516 -22.78 -10.63 8.83
N TYR A 517 -22.02 -10.11 7.87
CA TYR A 517 -21.26 -8.85 7.99
C TYR A 517 -21.79 -7.73 7.10
N GLY A 518 -22.72 -8.01 6.23
CA GLY A 518 -23.25 -7.10 5.21
C GLY A 518 -22.58 -7.29 3.85
N ASP A 519 -23.30 -6.91 2.79
CA ASP A 519 -22.86 -7.11 1.41
C ASP A 519 -21.56 -6.36 1.10
N GLU A 520 -21.33 -5.21 1.70
CA GLU A 520 -20.16 -4.37 1.48
C GLU A 520 -18.87 -4.99 2.05
N ALA A 521 -18.97 -5.87 3.05
CA ALA A 521 -17.78 -6.47 3.67
C ALA A 521 -16.98 -7.37 2.72
N LEU A 522 -17.68 -7.99 1.76
CA LEU A 522 -17.15 -8.95 0.77
C LEU A 522 -17.85 -8.75 -0.57
N ASP A 523 -17.58 -7.65 -1.24
CA ASP A 523 -18.23 -7.34 -2.52
C ASP A 523 -17.35 -7.60 -3.75
N THR A 524 -16.05 -7.83 -3.58
CA THR A 524 -15.06 -7.87 -4.66
C THR A 524 -14.40 -9.24 -4.79
N TYR A 525 -14.39 -9.77 -6.03
CA TYR A 525 -13.68 -10.97 -6.43
C TYR A 525 -12.72 -10.69 -7.58
N ILE A 526 -11.40 -10.75 -7.32
CA ILE A 526 -10.35 -10.46 -8.29
C ILE A 526 -9.86 -11.75 -8.93
N VAL A 527 -9.84 -11.79 -10.25
CA VAL A 527 -9.35 -12.92 -11.05
C VAL A 527 -7.96 -12.59 -11.58
N SER A 528 -6.92 -13.14 -10.95
CA SER A 528 -5.55 -12.94 -11.42
C SER A 528 -5.26 -13.76 -12.66
N MET A 529 -4.33 -13.29 -13.50
CA MET A 529 -3.99 -13.89 -14.79
C MET A 529 -5.25 -14.14 -15.64
N THR A 530 -6.05 -13.10 -15.80
CA THR A 530 -7.21 -13.12 -16.70
C THR A 530 -6.75 -13.02 -18.14
N GLU A 531 -7.02 -14.02 -18.93
CA GLU A 531 -6.62 -14.12 -20.34
C GLU A 531 -7.81 -14.12 -21.30
N ARG A 532 -8.99 -14.58 -20.87
CA ARG A 532 -10.13 -14.91 -21.72
C ARG A 532 -11.46 -14.47 -21.12
N PRO A 533 -12.47 -14.14 -21.97
CA PRO A 533 -13.82 -13.84 -21.48
C PRO A 533 -14.45 -14.96 -20.64
N SER A 534 -14.19 -16.24 -20.98
CA SER A 534 -14.69 -17.40 -20.25
C SER A 534 -14.21 -17.44 -18.79
N ASP A 535 -13.06 -16.83 -18.45
CA ASP A 535 -12.57 -16.75 -17.07
C ASP A 535 -13.55 -16.00 -16.17
N LEU A 536 -14.07 -14.84 -16.64
CA LEU A 536 -15.03 -14.07 -15.87
C LEU A 536 -16.44 -14.67 -15.86
N LEU A 537 -16.88 -15.24 -16.98
CA LEU A 537 -18.16 -15.92 -17.05
C LEU A 537 -18.20 -17.14 -16.12
N THR A 538 -17.08 -17.83 -15.93
CA THR A 538 -16.93 -18.91 -14.95
C THR A 538 -17.17 -18.40 -13.52
N ILE A 539 -16.61 -17.23 -13.16
CA ILE A 539 -16.84 -16.62 -11.84
C ILE A 539 -18.30 -16.24 -11.67
N LEU A 540 -18.92 -15.65 -12.69
CA LEU A 540 -20.37 -15.34 -12.63
C LEU A 540 -21.22 -16.58 -12.45
N LEU A 541 -20.84 -17.69 -13.06
CA LEU A 541 -21.53 -18.97 -12.89
C LEU A 541 -21.42 -19.47 -11.42
N PHE A 542 -20.22 -19.49 -10.86
CA PHE A 542 -20.01 -19.86 -9.45
C PHE A 542 -20.71 -18.91 -8.48
N ALA A 543 -20.71 -17.60 -8.77
CA ALA A 543 -21.42 -16.60 -7.98
C ALA A 543 -22.94 -16.81 -8.03
N ARG A 544 -23.51 -17.10 -9.20
CA ARG A 544 -24.93 -17.43 -9.34
C ARG A 544 -25.30 -18.68 -8.54
N GLU A 545 -24.53 -19.73 -8.67
CA GLU A 545 -24.76 -21.00 -7.97
C GLU A 545 -24.61 -20.89 -6.44
N SER A 546 -23.98 -19.81 -5.97
CA SER A 546 -23.78 -19.51 -4.55
C SER A 546 -24.61 -18.32 -4.07
N GLU A 547 -25.66 -17.91 -4.82
CA GLU A 547 -26.58 -16.82 -4.46
C GLU A 547 -25.91 -15.44 -4.26
N LEU A 548 -24.75 -15.19 -4.90
CA LEU A 548 -23.99 -13.94 -4.82
C LEU A 548 -24.35 -12.90 -5.90
N MET A 549 -25.55 -13.01 -6.48
CA MET A 549 -26.03 -12.15 -7.56
C MET A 549 -27.12 -11.15 -7.14
N ALA A 550 -27.47 -11.09 -5.86
CA ALA A 550 -28.50 -10.20 -5.35
C ALA A 550 -28.14 -9.63 -3.96
N PRO A 551 -27.41 -8.51 -3.88
CA PRO A 551 -26.73 -7.76 -4.96
C PRO A 551 -25.51 -8.50 -5.52
N PRO A 552 -25.18 -8.31 -6.81
CA PRO A 552 -24.08 -9.01 -7.42
C PRO A 552 -22.73 -8.53 -6.90
N ILE A 553 -21.78 -9.47 -6.72
CA ILE A 553 -20.39 -9.15 -6.38
C ILE A 553 -19.69 -8.45 -7.54
N SER A 554 -18.62 -7.68 -7.25
CA SER A 554 -17.72 -7.09 -8.24
C SER A 554 -16.74 -8.13 -8.76
N VAL A 555 -16.89 -8.61 -9.98
CA VAL A 555 -15.93 -9.51 -10.62
C VAL A 555 -14.91 -8.67 -11.37
N VAL A 556 -13.66 -8.71 -10.92
CA VAL A 556 -12.57 -7.82 -11.35
C VAL A 556 -11.52 -8.62 -12.11
N PRO A 557 -11.40 -8.46 -13.44
CA PRO A 557 -10.27 -9.03 -14.17
C PRO A 557 -8.98 -8.29 -13.78
N LEU A 558 -7.88 -9.04 -13.64
CA LEU A 558 -6.54 -8.49 -13.44
C LEU A 558 -5.65 -8.88 -14.62
N PHE A 559 -5.16 -7.86 -15.32
CA PHE A 559 -4.23 -7.99 -16.45
C PHE A 559 -2.81 -7.73 -15.97
N GLU A 560 -1.93 -8.74 -16.07
CA GLU A 560 -0.63 -8.75 -15.41
C GLU A 560 0.56 -8.78 -16.38
N THR A 561 0.43 -9.37 -17.57
CA THR A 561 1.49 -9.43 -18.58
C THR A 561 1.36 -8.32 -19.61
N ILE A 562 2.40 -8.11 -20.41
CA ILE A 562 2.35 -7.16 -21.54
C ILE A 562 1.30 -7.60 -22.56
N GLU A 563 1.21 -8.89 -22.83
CA GLU A 563 0.22 -9.48 -23.74
C GLU A 563 -1.21 -9.31 -23.22
N ASP A 564 -1.45 -9.54 -21.93
CA ASP A 564 -2.77 -9.35 -21.30
C ASP A 564 -3.21 -7.89 -21.42
N LEU A 565 -2.30 -6.94 -21.14
CA LEU A 565 -2.59 -5.50 -21.25
C LEU A 565 -2.96 -5.11 -22.68
N ARG A 566 -2.28 -5.65 -23.68
CA ARG A 566 -2.60 -5.43 -25.11
C ARG A 566 -3.94 -6.03 -25.50
N GLY A 567 -4.25 -7.22 -24.97
CA GLY A 567 -5.49 -7.94 -25.25
C GLY A 567 -6.71 -7.44 -24.48
N ALA A 568 -6.50 -6.73 -23.36
CA ALA A 568 -7.56 -6.34 -22.43
C ALA A 568 -8.73 -5.57 -23.04
N PRO A 569 -8.55 -4.59 -23.94
CA PRO A 569 -9.67 -3.87 -24.56
C PRO A 569 -10.56 -4.76 -25.43
N ALA A 570 -9.96 -5.63 -26.23
CA ALA A 570 -10.70 -6.55 -27.11
C ALA A 570 -11.46 -7.60 -26.29
N MET A 571 -10.83 -8.15 -25.25
CA MET A 571 -11.46 -9.08 -24.31
C MET A 571 -12.65 -8.41 -23.60
N PHE A 572 -12.50 -7.17 -23.14
CA PHE A 572 -13.56 -6.43 -22.48
C PHE A 572 -14.72 -6.15 -23.44
N GLU A 573 -14.44 -5.82 -24.69
CA GLU A 573 -15.48 -5.63 -25.73
C GLU A 573 -16.28 -6.93 -26.00
N LEU A 574 -15.62 -8.08 -26.04
CA LEU A 574 -16.29 -9.38 -26.15
C LEU A 574 -17.25 -9.65 -24.99
N LEU A 575 -16.84 -9.32 -23.76
CA LEU A 575 -17.70 -9.44 -22.58
C LEU A 575 -18.90 -8.48 -22.65
N LEU A 576 -18.69 -7.25 -23.09
CA LEU A 576 -19.75 -6.26 -23.23
C LEU A 576 -20.78 -6.63 -24.31
N ASN A 577 -20.42 -7.45 -25.28
CA ASN A 577 -21.32 -8.04 -26.27
C ASN A 577 -22.03 -9.32 -25.77
N CYS A 578 -21.66 -9.85 -24.57
CA CYS A 578 -22.28 -11.03 -23.99
C CYS A 578 -23.53 -10.63 -23.17
N PRO A 579 -24.75 -11.07 -23.53
CA PRO A 579 -25.97 -10.64 -22.87
C PRO A 579 -26.01 -10.93 -21.36
N PRO A 580 -25.62 -12.09 -20.83
CA PRO A 580 -25.57 -12.34 -19.40
C PRO A 580 -24.63 -11.41 -18.65
N TYR A 581 -23.51 -11.04 -19.27
CA TYR A 581 -22.56 -10.11 -18.68
C TYR A 581 -23.13 -8.69 -18.61
N ARG A 582 -23.85 -8.26 -19.65
CA ARG A 582 -24.57 -6.97 -19.63
C ARG A 582 -25.65 -6.93 -18.55
N GLU A 583 -26.37 -8.03 -18.34
CA GLU A 583 -27.35 -8.12 -17.28
C GLU A 583 -26.71 -8.01 -15.89
N TYR A 584 -25.62 -8.70 -15.69
CA TYR A 584 -24.80 -8.58 -14.49
C TYR A 584 -24.37 -7.12 -14.23
N LEU A 585 -23.86 -6.41 -15.24
CA LEU A 585 -23.44 -5.01 -15.09
C LEU A 585 -24.60 -4.07 -14.75
N ARG A 586 -25.81 -4.31 -15.29
CA ARG A 586 -27.02 -3.53 -14.91
C ARG A 586 -27.33 -3.68 -13.43
N GLY A 587 -27.14 -4.85 -12.86
CA GLY A 587 -27.28 -5.11 -11.41
C GLY A 587 -26.23 -4.39 -10.56
N ARG A 588 -25.21 -3.75 -11.18
CA ARG A 588 -24.14 -2.98 -10.56
C ARG A 588 -24.09 -1.52 -11.04
N ASP A 589 -25.20 -0.92 -11.37
CA ASP A 589 -25.28 0.46 -11.87
C ASP A 589 -24.40 0.73 -13.11
N ASN A 590 -24.22 -0.28 -13.95
CA ASN A 590 -23.29 -0.30 -15.09
C ASN A 590 -21.84 0.05 -14.72
N LEU A 591 -21.39 -0.29 -13.53
CA LEU A 591 -20.00 -0.10 -13.08
C LEU A 591 -19.19 -1.38 -13.27
N GLN A 592 -18.11 -1.30 -14.06
CA GLN A 592 -17.08 -2.32 -14.17
C GLN A 592 -15.81 -1.84 -13.49
N GLU A 593 -15.19 -2.71 -12.71
CA GLU A 593 -13.86 -2.53 -12.17
C GLU A 593 -12.87 -3.42 -12.92
N ILE A 594 -11.73 -2.86 -13.32
CA ILE A 594 -10.65 -3.58 -14.00
C ILE A 594 -9.34 -3.28 -13.30
N MET A 595 -8.63 -4.33 -12.90
CA MET A 595 -7.32 -4.20 -12.26
C MET A 595 -6.20 -4.32 -13.27
N ILE A 596 -5.20 -3.45 -13.15
CA ILE A 596 -3.98 -3.43 -13.97
C ILE A 596 -2.75 -3.65 -13.09
N GLY A 597 -1.90 -4.61 -13.51
CA GLY A 597 -0.75 -5.07 -12.76
C GLY A 597 0.54 -4.39 -13.18
N TYR A 598 1.20 -3.72 -12.24
CA TYR A 598 2.48 -3.01 -12.48
C TYR A 598 3.70 -3.89 -12.23
N SER A 599 3.63 -4.78 -11.25
CA SER A 599 4.79 -5.57 -10.82
C SER A 599 5.13 -6.68 -11.80
N ASP A 600 4.14 -7.46 -12.22
CA ASP A 600 4.34 -8.58 -13.13
C ASP A 600 4.60 -8.09 -14.56
N SER A 601 3.94 -7.03 -15.04
CA SER A 601 4.25 -6.40 -16.32
C SER A 601 5.67 -5.81 -16.34
N GLY A 602 6.13 -5.18 -15.24
CA GLY A 602 7.49 -4.68 -15.10
C GLY A 602 8.54 -5.79 -15.12
N LYS A 603 8.27 -6.93 -14.47
CA LYS A 603 9.11 -8.12 -14.54
C LYS A 603 9.12 -8.73 -15.94
N ASN A 604 7.98 -8.77 -16.63
CA ASN A 604 7.82 -9.36 -17.96
C ASN A 604 8.51 -8.55 -19.06
N GLY A 605 8.40 -7.21 -19.05
CA GLY A 605 8.85 -6.36 -20.15
C GLY A 605 9.81 -5.22 -19.81
N GLY A 606 10.21 -5.05 -18.54
CA GLY A 606 10.99 -3.90 -18.07
C GLY A 606 10.14 -2.66 -17.82
N ILE A 607 10.75 -1.64 -17.22
CA ILE A 607 10.03 -0.45 -16.73
C ILE A 607 9.38 0.37 -17.86
N VAL A 608 10.04 0.53 -18.99
CA VAL A 608 9.54 1.38 -20.10
C VAL A 608 8.32 0.74 -20.75
N ALA A 609 8.45 -0.52 -21.19
CA ALA A 609 7.36 -1.24 -21.85
C ALA A 609 6.15 -1.40 -20.91
N SER A 610 6.39 -1.75 -19.65
CA SER A 610 5.31 -1.87 -18.66
C SER A 610 4.53 -0.57 -18.49
N ASN A 611 5.22 0.58 -18.26
CA ASN A 611 4.53 1.86 -18.09
C ASN A 611 3.78 2.29 -19.38
N TRP A 612 4.35 2.02 -20.55
CA TRP A 612 3.73 2.39 -21.84
C TRP A 612 2.50 1.53 -22.15
N GLU A 613 2.58 0.20 -21.99
CA GLU A 613 1.44 -0.68 -22.22
C GLU A 613 0.32 -0.46 -21.22
N LEU A 614 0.65 -0.16 -19.97
CA LEU A 614 -0.34 0.28 -18.97
C LEU A 614 -1.03 1.58 -19.39
N HIS A 615 -0.28 2.54 -19.93
CA HIS A 615 -0.83 3.80 -20.43
C HIS A 615 -1.81 3.58 -21.58
N LYS A 616 -1.42 2.78 -22.60
CA LYS A 616 -2.28 2.44 -23.75
C LYS A 616 -3.52 1.66 -23.33
N ALA A 617 -3.35 0.64 -22.50
CA ALA A 617 -4.45 -0.20 -22.04
C ALA A 617 -5.52 0.61 -21.31
N GLN A 618 -5.13 1.52 -20.42
CA GLN A 618 -6.07 2.40 -19.72
C GLN A 618 -6.91 3.25 -20.68
N LYS A 619 -6.26 3.89 -21.65
CA LYS A 619 -6.97 4.71 -22.67
C LYS A 619 -7.98 3.87 -23.44
N ALA A 620 -7.55 2.74 -23.97
CA ALA A 620 -8.39 1.88 -24.78
C ALA A 620 -9.55 1.26 -23.98
N LEU A 621 -9.33 0.86 -22.72
CA LEU A 621 -10.38 0.35 -21.83
C LEU A 621 -11.43 1.42 -21.53
N VAL A 622 -11.03 2.65 -21.25
CA VAL A 622 -11.95 3.76 -21.00
C VAL A 622 -12.75 4.09 -22.26
N GLU A 623 -12.12 4.10 -23.44
CA GLU A 623 -12.79 4.31 -24.71
C GLU A 623 -13.81 3.20 -25.01
N THR A 624 -13.43 1.94 -24.77
CA THR A 624 -14.35 0.79 -24.89
C THR A 624 -15.53 0.95 -23.94
N ALA A 625 -15.29 1.26 -22.66
CA ALA A 625 -16.35 1.44 -21.67
C ALA A 625 -17.35 2.53 -22.09
N ARG A 626 -16.85 3.67 -22.60
CA ARG A 626 -17.69 4.78 -23.09
C ARG A 626 -18.55 4.38 -24.28
N ARG A 627 -18.02 3.60 -25.25
CA ARG A 627 -18.80 3.12 -26.41
C ARG A 627 -20.00 2.28 -25.99
N TYR A 628 -19.93 1.59 -24.87
CA TYR A 628 -20.97 0.70 -24.37
C TYR A 628 -21.78 1.29 -23.21
N ASP A 629 -21.60 2.56 -22.89
CA ASP A 629 -22.25 3.25 -21.75
C ASP A 629 -22.03 2.49 -20.43
N VAL A 630 -20.78 2.15 -20.14
CA VAL A 630 -20.34 1.50 -18.93
C VAL A 630 -19.43 2.45 -18.15
N LYS A 631 -19.70 2.60 -16.86
CA LYS A 631 -18.80 3.30 -15.94
C LYS A 631 -17.60 2.40 -15.66
N LEU A 632 -16.40 2.94 -15.74
CA LEU A 632 -15.19 2.19 -15.45
C LEU A 632 -14.49 2.75 -14.21
N ARG A 633 -14.10 1.86 -13.27
CA ARG A 633 -13.17 2.16 -12.19
C ARG A 633 -11.91 1.35 -12.40
N LEU A 634 -10.78 2.03 -12.60
CA LEU A 634 -9.50 1.37 -12.72
C LEU A 634 -8.92 1.09 -11.32
N PHE A 635 -8.50 -0.15 -11.13
CA PHE A 635 -7.83 -0.60 -9.94
C PHE A 635 -6.32 -0.73 -10.20
N HIS A 636 -5.54 0.17 -9.62
CA HIS A 636 -4.10 0.23 -9.83
C HIS A 636 -3.36 -0.66 -8.84
N GLY A 637 -2.90 -1.82 -9.30
CA GLY A 637 -2.07 -2.75 -8.55
C GLY A 637 -0.61 -2.29 -8.43
N ARG A 638 -0.40 -1.10 -7.83
CA ARG A 638 0.94 -0.51 -7.71
C ARG A 638 1.72 -1.10 -6.54
N GLY A 639 3.03 -1.37 -6.75
CA GLY A 639 3.95 -1.66 -5.68
C GLY A 639 4.49 -0.41 -4.99
N GLY A 640 5.20 -0.59 -3.87
CA GLY A 640 5.82 0.50 -3.13
C GLY A 640 7.12 1.00 -3.77
N THR A 641 7.85 0.12 -4.44
CA THR A 641 9.15 0.40 -5.03
C THR A 641 9.07 0.78 -6.51
N ILE A 642 10.10 1.47 -7.01
CA ILE A 642 10.14 2.01 -8.37
C ILE A 642 9.98 0.91 -9.42
N GLY A 643 10.70 -0.20 -9.27
CA GLY A 643 10.64 -1.36 -10.19
C GLY A 643 9.26 -2.05 -10.26
N ARG A 644 8.33 -1.68 -9.37
CA ARG A 644 6.98 -2.20 -9.29
C ARG A 644 5.90 -1.12 -9.44
N GLY A 645 6.23 -0.01 -10.08
CA GLY A 645 5.31 1.12 -10.30
C GLY A 645 5.20 2.09 -9.12
N GLY A 646 6.05 1.94 -8.09
CA GLY A 646 6.08 2.79 -6.91
C GLY A 646 6.49 4.24 -7.16
N GLY A 647 6.59 4.97 -6.07
CA GLY A 647 6.88 6.41 -6.06
C GLY A 647 5.72 7.22 -5.49
N PRO A 648 5.84 8.56 -5.42
CA PRO A 648 4.81 9.42 -4.83
C PRO A 648 3.44 9.22 -5.50
N THR A 649 2.45 8.76 -4.72
CA THR A 649 1.12 8.38 -5.22
C THR A 649 0.44 9.53 -5.97
N HIS A 650 0.50 10.76 -5.46
CA HIS A 650 -0.10 11.93 -6.10
C HIS A 650 0.48 12.22 -7.50
N ARG A 651 1.81 12.08 -7.69
CA ARG A 651 2.43 12.28 -9.01
C ARG A 651 2.02 11.20 -10.00
N ALA A 652 1.91 9.97 -9.50
CA ALA A 652 1.48 8.86 -10.35
C ALA A 652 0.03 8.98 -10.81
N ILE A 653 -0.86 9.51 -9.98
CA ILE A 653 -2.25 9.79 -10.37
C ILE A 653 -2.30 10.91 -11.42
N LEU A 654 -1.53 11.98 -11.23
CA LEU A 654 -1.46 13.09 -12.19
C LEU A 654 -0.81 12.72 -13.53
N ALA A 655 -0.07 11.61 -13.57
CA ALA A 655 0.57 11.05 -14.76
C ALA A 655 -0.32 10.05 -15.51
N GLN A 656 -1.53 9.73 -15.01
CA GLN A 656 -2.46 8.85 -15.70
C GLN A 656 -3.01 9.52 -16.98
N PRO A 657 -3.40 8.74 -18.00
CA PRO A 657 -4.00 9.27 -19.21
C PRO A 657 -5.27 10.08 -18.91
N ALA A 658 -5.52 11.09 -19.73
CA ALA A 658 -6.71 11.93 -19.58
C ALA A 658 -8.00 11.10 -19.58
N GLY A 659 -8.89 11.37 -18.62
CA GLY A 659 -10.21 10.74 -18.51
C GLY A 659 -10.18 9.31 -17.97
N THR A 660 -9.04 8.80 -17.48
CA THR A 660 -8.95 7.49 -16.82
C THR A 660 -9.17 7.56 -15.31
N VAL A 661 -9.05 8.78 -14.75
CA VAL A 661 -9.40 9.10 -13.37
C VAL A 661 -10.58 10.08 -13.44
N ASP A 662 -11.79 9.56 -13.37
CA ASP A 662 -13.02 10.33 -13.46
C ASP A 662 -13.75 10.31 -12.10
N GLY A 663 -13.11 10.91 -11.10
CA GLY A 663 -13.57 10.89 -9.71
C GLY A 663 -13.42 9.54 -9.02
N ARG A 664 -13.06 8.48 -9.73
CA ARG A 664 -13.01 7.12 -9.22
C ARG A 664 -11.63 6.50 -9.38
N ILE A 665 -11.11 5.95 -8.31
CA ILE A 665 -9.85 5.19 -8.34
C ILE A 665 -9.83 4.16 -7.21
N LYS A 666 -9.34 2.95 -7.51
CA LYS A 666 -8.96 1.97 -6.51
C LYS A 666 -7.46 1.72 -6.61
N ILE A 667 -6.75 1.76 -5.49
CA ILE A 667 -5.29 1.69 -5.47
C ILE A 667 -4.77 0.82 -4.33
N THR A 668 -3.81 -0.05 -4.62
CA THR A 668 -3.12 -0.81 -3.58
C THR A 668 -2.09 0.05 -2.84
N GLU A 669 -2.08 -0.06 -1.52
CA GLU A 669 -0.97 0.32 -0.65
C GLU A 669 -0.37 -0.96 -0.08
N GLN A 670 0.83 -1.28 -0.54
CA GLN A 670 1.47 -2.53 -0.16
C GLN A 670 2.18 -2.41 1.19
N GLY A 671 2.33 -3.54 1.89
CA GLY A 671 2.86 -3.62 3.24
C GLY A 671 4.15 -2.83 3.44
N GLU A 672 5.07 -2.86 2.47
CA GLU A 672 6.35 -2.15 2.54
C GLU A 672 6.24 -0.62 2.70
N VAL A 673 5.10 -0.05 2.36
CA VAL A 673 4.89 1.40 2.49
C VAL A 673 3.88 1.77 3.59
N ILE A 674 3.18 0.80 4.16
CA ILE A 674 2.14 1.06 5.18
C ILE A 674 2.77 1.71 6.40
N SER A 675 3.83 1.15 6.96
CA SER A 675 4.53 1.73 8.12
C SER A 675 5.07 3.13 7.84
N SER A 676 5.63 3.37 6.65
CA SER A 676 6.18 4.69 6.29
C SER A 676 5.12 5.76 6.02
N LYS A 677 3.92 5.37 5.59
CA LYS A 677 2.83 6.28 5.23
C LYS A 677 1.77 6.45 6.32
N TYR A 678 1.55 5.41 7.14
CA TYR A 678 0.40 5.33 8.05
C TYR A 678 0.78 4.97 9.49
N ALA A 679 2.06 4.99 9.87
CA ALA A 679 2.45 4.79 11.27
C ALA A 679 2.27 6.05 12.13
N MET A 680 2.37 7.25 11.54
CA MET A 680 2.23 8.52 12.24
C MET A 680 1.02 9.29 11.70
N HIS A 681 0.15 9.75 12.60
CA HIS A 681 -1.09 10.45 12.26
C HIS A 681 -0.89 11.62 11.28
N GLY A 682 0.02 12.54 11.55
CA GLY A 682 0.26 13.70 10.68
C GLY A 682 0.80 13.32 9.28
N ILE A 683 1.53 12.21 9.16
CA ILE A 683 1.98 11.67 7.87
C ILE A 683 0.80 11.04 7.12
N ALA A 684 -0.05 10.28 7.81
CA ALA A 684 -1.25 9.68 7.22
C ALA A 684 -2.21 10.75 6.68
N VAL A 685 -2.52 11.77 7.48
CA VAL A 685 -3.33 12.93 7.05
C VAL A 685 -2.77 13.55 5.78
N ARG A 686 -1.45 13.79 5.73
CA ARG A 686 -0.81 14.35 4.54
C ARG A 686 -0.93 13.47 3.30
N ASN A 687 -0.82 12.14 3.47
CA ASN A 687 -0.92 11.21 2.36
C ASN A 687 -2.35 11.12 1.80
N PHE A 688 -3.37 11.06 2.66
CA PHE A 688 -4.77 11.07 2.23
C PHE A 688 -5.18 12.42 1.62
N ASP A 689 -4.75 13.53 2.19
CA ASP A 689 -4.98 14.87 1.64
C ASP A 689 -4.44 14.98 0.20
N ARG A 690 -3.19 14.57 -0.02
CA ARG A 690 -2.58 14.56 -1.36
C ARG A 690 -3.17 13.56 -2.32
N LEU A 691 -3.65 12.43 -1.83
CA LEU A 691 -4.34 11.43 -2.63
C LEU A 691 -5.65 12.02 -3.18
N ALA A 692 -6.48 12.58 -2.30
CA ALA A 692 -7.74 13.20 -2.68
C ALA A 692 -7.52 14.39 -3.63
N ALA A 693 -6.56 15.27 -3.32
CA ALA A 693 -6.18 16.40 -4.16
C ALA A 693 -5.77 15.96 -5.57
N ALA A 694 -4.96 14.90 -5.69
CA ALA A 694 -4.52 14.40 -6.98
C ALA A 694 -5.67 13.82 -7.81
N VAL A 695 -6.60 13.09 -7.18
CA VAL A 695 -7.79 12.54 -7.87
C VAL A 695 -8.67 13.66 -8.39
N ILE A 696 -8.98 14.65 -7.55
CA ILE A 696 -9.78 15.83 -7.97
C ILE A 696 -9.10 16.56 -9.14
N LYS A 697 -7.81 16.85 -9.01
CA LYS A 697 -7.05 17.58 -10.05
C LYS A 697 -6.94 16.78 -11.35
N ALA A 698 -6.70 15.47 -11.29
CA ALA A 698 -6.64 14.61 -12.46
C ALA A 698 -7.99 14.50 -13.18
N SER A 699 -9.08 14.48 -12.43
CA SER A 699 -10.42 14.38 -13.01
C SER A 699 -10.84 15.66 -13.76
N LEU A 700 -10.49 16.84 -13.27
CA LEU A 700 -10.91 18.12 -13.83
C LEU A 700 -9.92 18.67 -14.85
N LYS A 701 -8.62 18.68 -14.56
CA LYS A 701 -7.61 19.35 -15.41
C LYS A 701 -6.91 18.46 -16.44
N SER A 702 -7.11 17.15 -16.44
CA SER A 702 -6.41 16.27 -17.40
C SER A 702 -6.90 16.45 -18.85
N LYS A 703 -8.14 16.92 -19.04
CA LYS A 703 -8.75 17.15 -20.35
C LYS A 703 -8.05 18.26 -21.14
N ASP A 704 -7.37 19.17 -20.46
CA ASP A 704 -6.74 20.37 -21.07
C ASP A 704 -5.33 20.09 -21.64
N ARG A 705 -4.83 18.85 -21.57
CA ARG A 705 -3.49 18.49 -22.02
C ARG A 705 -3.53 17.33 -23.01
N PRO A 706 -3.85 17.60 -24.31
CA PRO A 706 -3.84 16.57 -25.33
C PRO A 706 -2.42 16.07 -25.57
N GLU A 707 -2.27 14.75 -25.70
CA GLU A 707 -1.02 14.10 -26.08
C GLU A 707 -0.78 14.31 -27.58
N LYS A 708 0.45 14.75 -27.94
CA LYS A 708 0.84 14.98 -29.33
C LYS A 708 1.12 13.65 -30.05
N ALA A 709 0.77 13.52 -31.31
CA ALA A 709 1.04 12.29 -32.08
C ALA A 709 2.51 11.92 -32.10
N SER A 710 3.41 12.91 -32.22
CA SER A 710 4.85 12.70 -32.19
C SER A 710 5.35 12.11 -30.86
N TRP A 711 4.70 12.43 -29.73
CA TRP A 711 5.02 11.86 -28.43
C TRP A 711 4.63 10.39 -28.34
N LEU A 712 3.46 10.05 -28.88
CA LEU A 712 2.96 8.67 -28.90
C LEU A 712 3.81 7.78 -29.80
N GLU A 713 4.17 8.27 -30.99
CA GLU A 713 5.06 7.58 -31.93
C GLU A 713 6.45 7.33 -31.31
N PHE A 714 7.01 8.35 -30.69
CA PHE A 714 8.31 8.22 -29.99
C PHE A 714 8.24 7.18 -28.88
N MET A 715 7.19 7.20 -28.07
CA MET A 715 7.03 6.24 -26.97
C MET A 715 6.78 4.82 -27.46
N GLU A 716 6.11 4.63 -28.58
CA GLU A 716 5.91 3.30 -29.18
C GLU A 716 7.26 2.70 -29.62
N GLU A 717 8.09 3.51 -30.28
CA GLU A 717 9.43 3.08 -30.70
C GLU A 717 10.35 2.82 -29.49
N LEU A 718 10.37 3.74 -28.52
CA LEU A 718 11.14 3.59 -27.25
C LEU A 718 10.73 2.31 -26.50
N SER A 719 9.44 2.07 -26.38
CA SER A 719 8.90 0.89 -25.71
C SER A 719 9.31 -0.40 -26.41
N ALA A 720 9.22 -0.46 -27.73
CA ALA A 720 9.58 -1.65 -28.50
C ALA A 720 11.08 -1.96 -28.37
N LEU A 721 11.95 -0.98 -28.50
CA LEU A 721 13.41 -1.13 -28.35
C LEU A 721 13.78 -1.55 -26.93
N SER A 722 13.21 -0.88 -25.92
CA SER A 722 13.45 -1.21 -24.52
C SER A 722 12.96 -2.60 -24.14
N PHE A 723 11.79 -3.00 -24.59
CA PHE A 723 11.26 -4.35 -24.41
C PHE A 723 12.21 -5.41 -24.97
N LYS A 724 12.66 -5.23 -26.22
CA LYS A 724 13.62 -6.13 -26.87
C LYS A 724 14.93 -6.23 -26.09
N ALA A 725 15.49 -5.09 -25.65
CA ALA A 725 16.74 -5.06 -24.88
C ALA A 725 16.61 -5.79 -23.54
N TYR A 726 15.49 -5.55 -22.81
CA TYR A 726 15.22 -6.21 -21.54
C TYR A 726 15.01 -7.71 -21.70
N ARG A 727 14.16 -8.14 -22.66
CA ARG A 727 13.90 -9.56 -22.94
C ARG A 727 15.17 -10.30 -23.34
N ASN A 728 16.00 -9.69 -24.18
CA ASN A 728 17.25 -10.26 -24.60
C ASN A 728 18.18 -10.57 -23.41
N LEU A 729 18.29 -9.67 -22.43
CA LEU A 729 19.10 -9.94 -21.25
C LEU A 729 18.45 -11.01 -20.35
N VAL A 730 17.20 -10.78 -19.96
CA VAL A 730 16.58 -11.49 -18.84
C VAL A 730 16.08 -12.87 -19.24
N TYR A 731 15.50 -13.02 -20.43
CA TYR A 731 14.80 -14.24 -20.85
C TYR A 731 15.52 -15.00 -21.94
N GLU A 732 16.29 -14.32 -22.80
CA GLU A 732 16.88 -14.93 -23.99
C GLU A 732 18.38 -15.22 -23.85
N SER A 733 19.05 -14.60 -22.86
CA SER A 733 20.49 -14.82 -22.66
C SER A 733 20.74 -16.06 -21.82
N PRO A 734 21.35 -17.15 -22.39
CA PRO A 734 21.67 -18.34 -21.63
C PRO A 734 22.62 -18.03 -20.46
N GLY A 735 22.36 -18.60 -19.27
CA GLY A 735 23.14 -18.39 -18.06
C GLY A 735 22.79 -17.12 -17.27
N PHE A 736 21.80 -16.33 -17.71
CA PHE A 736 21.41 -15.14 -16.96
C PHE A 736 20.74 -15.49 -15.63
N VAL A 737 19.96 -16.57 -15.59
CA VAL A 737 19.35 -17.08 -14.35
C VAL A 737 20.42 -17.45 -13.33
N ASP A 738 21.50 -18.12 -13.78
CA ASP A 738 22.61 -18.50 -12.90
C ASP A 738 23.36 -17.27 -12.40
N PHE A 739 23.63 -16.30 -13.30
CA PHE A 739 24.20 -15.01 -12.90
C PHE A 739 23.33 -14.32 -11.85
N PHE A 740 22.02 -14.25 -12.05
CA PHE A 740 21.08 -13.66 -11.09
C PHE A 740 21.13 -14.38 -9.75
N CYS A 741 21.04 -15.71 -9.74
CA CYS A 741 21.05 -16.50 -8.50
C CYS A 741 22.38 -16.39 -7.75
N GLN A 742 23.50 -16.22 -8.47
CA GLN A 742 24.81 -16.11 -7.86
C GLN A 742 25.09 -14.69 -7.35
N THR A 743 24.79 -13.65 -8.15
CA THR A 743 25.09 -12.25 -7.83
C THR A 743 24.13 -11.62 -6.82
N THR A 744 22.98 -12.24 -6.55
CA THR A 744 21.97 -11.72 -5.62
C THR A 744 21.74 -12.69 -4.47
N PRO A 745 21.21 -12.22 -3.33
CA PRO A 745 20.85 -13.09 -2.21
C PRO A 745 19.46 -13.73 -2.38
N ILE A 746 19.01 -14.05 -3.60
CA ILE A 746 17.65 -14.60 -3.84
C ILE A 746 17.41 -15.92 -3.11
N THR A 747 18.44 -16.74 -2.97
CA THR A 747 18.37 -18.01 -2.25
C THR A 747 18.17 -17.77 -0.76
N GLU A 748 18.96 -16.87 -0.19
CA GLU A 748 18.90 -16.48 1.22
C GLU A 748 17.59 -15.73 1.54
N ILE A 749 17.10 -14.90 0.62
CA ILE A 749 15.77 -14.26 0.72
C ILE A 749 14.65 -15.30 0.86
N SER A 750 14.79 -16.46 0.22
CA SER A 750 13.80 -17.53 0.31
C SER A 750 13.72 -18.16 1.71
N GLU A 751 14.80 -18.06 2.49
CA GLU A 751 14.87 -18.51 3.89
C GLU A 751 14.32 -17.46 4.90
N LEU A 752 14.09 -16.22 4.44
CA LEU A 752 13.50 -15.19 5.30
C LEU A 752 12.07 -15.57 5.69
N LYS A 753 11.81 -15.59 7.00
CA LYS A 753 10.49 -15.85 7.58
C LYS A 753 9.65 -14.57 7.66
N MET A 754 9.52 -13.86 6.53
CA MET A 754 8.92 -12.53 6.49
C MET A 754 7.41 -12.51 6.27
N GLY A 755 6.85 -13.55 5.65
CA GLY A 755 5.42 -13.63 5.37
C GLY A 755 4.93 -15.06 5.18
N SER A 756 3.61 -15.21 5.13
CA SER A 756 2.98 -16.51 4.92
C SER A 756 3.19 -17.05 3.51
N ARG A 757 3.35 -16.17 2.52
CA ARG A 757 3.37 -16.48 1.07
C ARG A 757 4.72 -17.01 0.59
N PRO A 758 4.77 -18.11 -0.21
CA PRO A 758 6.01 -18.61 -0.80
C PRO A 758 6.64 -17.63 -1.80
N THR A 759 7.97 -17.62 -1.92
CA THR A 759 8.73 -16.75 -2.85
C THR A 759 8.58 -17.17 -4.31
N ARG A 760 8.30 -18.44 -4.59
CA ARG A 760 8.10 -19.00 -5.93
C ARG A 760 6.70 -19.59 -6.08
N ARG A 761 6.15 -19.53 -7.31
CA ARG A 761 4.84 -20.10 -7.65
C ARG A 761 4.92 -21.64 -7.71
N THR A 762 6.01 -22.17 -8.26
CA THR A 762 6.29 -23.61 -8.35
C THR A 762 7.52 -23.96 -7.51
N ALA A 763 7.36 -24.88 -6.59
CA ALA A 763 8.46 -25.36 -5.75
C ALA A 763 9.56 -26.02 -6.61
N GLY A 764 10.83 -25.65 -6.38
CA GLY A 764 11.98 -26.21 -7.08
C GLY A 764 12.25 -25.68 -8.49
N SER A 765 11.39 -24.84 -9.06
CA SER A 765 11.63 -24.22 -10.36
C SER A 765 12.75 -23.17 -10.29
N SER A 766 13.66 -23.17 -11.26
CA SER A 766 14.66 -22.12 -11.45
C SER A 766 14.22 -21.02 -12.42
N ALA A 767 13.10 -21.20 -13.12
CA ALA A 767 12.61 -20.28 -14.13
C ALA A 767 12.25 -18.90 -13.51
N ILE A 768 12.55 -17.84 -14.26
CA ILE A 768 12.21 -16.45 -13.84
C ILE A 768 10.71 -16.28 -13.80
N GLU A 769 9.97 -16.92 -14.70
CA GLU A 769 8.52 -16.88 -14.78
C GLU A 769 7.85 -17.29 -13.45
N ASP A 770 8.38 -18.34 -12.82
CA ASP A 770 7.87 -18.87 -11.56
C ASP A 770 8.28 -18.03 -10.33
N LEU A 771 9.29 -17.18 -10.47
CA LEU A 771 9.68 -16.25 -9.42
C LEU A 771 8.67 -15.13 -9.33
N ARG A 772 8.21 -14.79 -8.13
CA ARG A 772 7.30 -13.67 -7.92
C ARG A 772 8.00 -12.33 -8.13
N ALA A 773 7.26 -11.31 -8.55
CA ALA A 773 7.81 -9.99 -8.85
C ALA A 773 8.44 -9.30 -7.63
N ILE A 774 7.92 -9.52 -6.43
CA ILE A 774 8.48 -8.94 -5.20
C ILE A 774 9.89 -9.47 -4.92
N PRO A 775 10.12 -10.78 -4.75
CA PRO A 775 11.46 -11.33 -4.57
C PRO A 775 12.42 -10.98 -5.71
N TRP A 776 11.94 -10.91 -6.96
CA TRP A 776 12.73 -10.50 -8.12
C TRP A 776 13.31 -9.10 -7.94
N VAL A 777 12.47 -8.11 -7.67
CA VAL A 777 12.91 -6.72 -7.48
C VAL A 777 13.76 -6.57 -6.23
N PHE A 778 13.37 -7.25 -5.14
CA PHE A 778 14.06 -7.18 -3.86
C PHE A 778 15.49 -7.72 -3.93
N ALA A 779 15.72 -8.84 -4.63
CA ALA A 779 17.05 -9.41 -4.80
C ALA A 779 18.00 -8.46 -5.55
N TRP A 780 17.52 -7.79 -6.60
CA TRP A 780 18.29 -6.76 -7.31
C TRP A 780 18.55 -5.50 -6.48
N THR A 781 17.63 -5.16 -5.58
CA THR A 781 17.80 -4.06 -4.62
C THR A 781 18.94 -4.37 -3.63
N GLN A 782 18.94 -5.59 -3.08
CA GLN A 782 19.96 -6.03 -2.13
C GLN A 782 21.38 -5.93 -2.67
N SER A 783 21.59 -6.34 -3.91
CA SER A 783 22.89 -6.30 -4.57
C SER A 783 23.18 -4.99 -5.31
N ARG A 784 22.41 -3.92 -5.04
CA ARG A 784 22.59 -2.54 -5.51
C ARG A 784 22.52 -2.33 -7.02
N TYR A 785 22.03 -3.30 -7.78
CA TYR A 785 21.82 -3.15 -9.23
C TYR A 785 20.57 -2.34 -9.58
N MET A 786 19.47 -2.55 -8.88
CA MET A 786 18.14 -2.01 -9.24
C MET A 786 17.72 -2.30 -10.68
N LEU A 787 18.25 -3.35 -11.29
CA LEU A 787 18.21 -3.65 -12.71
C LEU A 787 16.84 -3.53 -13.37
N PRO A 788 15.74 -4.07 -12.79
CA PRO A 788 14.41 -3.98 -13.41
C PRO A 788 13.86 -2.56 -13.53
N ALA A 789 14.42 -1.60 -12.81
CA ALA A 789 13.93 -0.22 -12.75
C ALA A 789 14.58 0.72 -13.77
N TRP A 790 15.53 0.25 -14.59
CA TRP A 790 16.20 1.08 -15.58
C TRP A 790 16.70 0.32 -16.82
N TYR A 791 16.96 -1.00 -16.76
CA TYR A 791 17.55 -1.75 -17.86
C TYR A 791 16.65 -1.77 -19.11
N GLY A 792 17.25 -1.54 -20.25
CA GLY A 792 16.62 -1.45 -21.56
C GLY A 792 16.30 0.00 -21.99
N PHE A 793 16.36 0.98 -21.09
CA PHE A 793 16.15 2.38 -21.43
C PHE A 793 17.35 3.01 -22.12
N GLY A 794 18.58 2.72 -21.65
CA GLY A 794 19.82 3.36 -22.14
C GLY A 794 20.11 3.03 -23.58
N GLN A 795 20.14 1.74 -23.93
CA GLN A 795 20.37 1.29 -25.30
C GLN A 795 19.28 1.82 -26.26
N ALA A 796 18.01 1.77 -25.86
CA ALA A 796 16.90 2.29 -26.66
C ALA A 796 17.03 3.81 -26.87
N MET A 797 17.33 4.56 -25.81
CA MET A 797 17.53 6.01 -25.90
C MET A 797 18.75 6.39 -26.74
N LYS A 798 19.84 5.67 -26.64
CA LYS A 798 21.02 5.91 -27.48
C LYS A 798 20.66 5.81 -28.98
N GLU A 799 19.95 4.75 -29.38
CA GLU A 799 19.51 4.55 -30.77
C GLU A 799 18.57 5.67 -31.23
N LEU A 800 17.67 6.10 -30.35
CA LEU A 800 16.69 7.14 -30.70
C LEU A 800 17.29 8.55 -30.71
N LEU A 801 18.19 8.87 -29.79
CA LEU A 801 18.81 10.19 -29.69
C LEU A 801 19.80 10.48 -30.82
N ASP A 802 20.30 9.45 -31.51
CA ASP A 802 21.09 9.58 -32.72
C ASP A 802 20.27 10.15 -33.91
N LYS A 803 18.92 10.10 -33.83
CA LYS A 803 18.04 10.71 -34.83
C LYS A 803 17.90 12.21 -34.58
N PRO A 804 18.07 13.06 -35.64
CA PRO A 804 17.96 14.51 -35.49
C PRO A 804 16.61 14.95 -34.93
N GLY A 805 16.63 15.85 -33.95
CA GLY A 805 15.44 16.45 -33.34
C GLY A 805 14.87 15.67 -32.12
N ASN A 806 15.20 14.38 -31.93
CA ASN A 806 14.64 13.57 -30.88
C ASN A 806 15.03 14.03 -29.47
N LEU A 807 16.24 14.56 -29.26
CA LEU A 807 16.59 15.12 -27.95
C LEU A 807 15.71 16.34 -27.61
N SER A 808 15.45 17.20 -28.59
CA SER A 808 14.55 18.34 -28.40
C SER A 808 13.12 17.90 -28.07
N LEU A 809 12.64 16.85 -28.74
CA LEU A 809 11.35 16.24 -28.50
C LEU A 809 11.28 15.64 -27.07
N CYS A 810 12.32 14.90 -26.65
CA CYS A 810 12.37 14.34 -25.28
C CYS A 810 12.36 15.43 -24.20
N ARG A 811 13.06 16.55 -24.41
CA ARG A 811 13.04 17.69 -23.50
C ARG A 811 11.67 18.37 -23.43
N GLU A 812 10.99 18.47 -24.57
CA GLU A 812 9.59 18.94 -24.64
C GLU A 812 8.67 17.99 -23.86
N MET A 813 8.73 16.69 -24.12
CA MET A 813 7.95 15.66 -23.42
C MET A 813 8.22 15.70 -21.90
N TYR A 814 9.48 15.86 -21.49
CA TYR A 814 9.85 15.93 -20.07
C TYR A 814 9.27 17.14 -19.36
N ARG A 815 9.15 18.28 -20.06
CA ARG A 815 8.56 19.51 -19.48
C ARG A 815 7.04 19.52 -19.52
N GLU A 816 6.42 18.97 -20.55
CA GLU A 816 5.00 19.16 -20.83
C GLU A 816 4.14 17.93 -20.54
N TRP A 817 4.71 16.72 -20.58
CA TRP A 817 3.98 15.47 -20.42
C TRP A 817 4.29 14.77 -19.08
N PRO A 818 3.36 14.83 -18.10
CA PRO A 818 3.58 14.24 -16.77
C PRO A 818 3.89 12.74 -16.79
N PHE A 819 3.37 12.00 -17.77
CA PHE A 819 3.69 10.58 -17.97
C PHE A 819 5.17 10.36 -18.24
N PHE A 820 5.73 11.03 -19.25
CA PHE A 820 7.13 10.88 -19.64
C PHE A 820 8.06 11.44 -18.55
N ALA A 821 7.73 12.59 -17.99
CA ALA A 821 8.47 13.16 -16.86
C ALA A 821 8.50 12.22 -15.66
N GLY A 822 7.38 11.56 -15.38
CA GLY A 822 7.27 10.55 -14.32
C GLY A 822 8.10 9.30 -14.59
N LEU A 823 8.14 8.82 -15.84
CA LEU A 823 8.96 7.68 -16.25
C LEU A 823 10.46 7.99 -16.09
N VAL A 824 10.93 9.11 -16.65
CA VAL A 824 12.34 9.54 -16.55
C VAL A 824 12.74 9.75 -15.08
N SER A 825 11.89 10.38 -14.27
CA SER A 825 12.17 10.59 -12.84
C SER A 825 12.26 9.28 -12.04
N LYS A 826 11.49 8.25 -12.40
CA LYS A 826 11.62 6.91 -11.79
C LYS A 826 12.95 6.28 -12.13
N ILE A 827 13.34 6.32 -13.40
CA ILE A 827 14.64 5.80 -13.87
C ILE A 827 15.79 6.56 -13.20
N GLU A 828 15.72 7.88 -13.18
CA GLU A 828 16.70 8.75 -12.50
C GLU A 828 16.87 8.35 -11.02
N THR A 829 15.78 8.16 -10.30
CA THR A 829 15.83 7.77 -8.90
C THR A 829 16.43 6.37 -8.73
N ALA A 830 16.09 5.42 -9.59
CA ALA A 830 16.67 4.08 -9.58
C ALA A 830 18.19 4.10 -9.81
N LEU A 831 18.66 4.87 -10.80
CA LEU A 831 20.07 5.06 -11.07
C LEU A 831 20.81 5.70 -9.89
N ALA A 832 20.19 6.68 -9.21
CA ALA A 832 20.78 7.36 -8.06
C ALA A 832 20.90 6.48 -6.80
N VAL A 833 20.04 5.47 -6.67
CA VAL A 833 20.11 4.49 -5.56
C VAL A 833 21.01 3.30 -5.92
N SER A 834 21.19 3.01 -7.21
CA SER A 834 22.11 1.97 -7.69
C SER A 834 23.56 2.34 -7.35
N ASP A 835 24.38 1.33 -7.09
CA ASP A 835 25.85 1.48 -6.93
C ASP A 835 26.54 0.32 -7.65
N LEU A 836 27.07 0.60 -8.84
CA LEU A 836 27.72 -0.43 -9.66
C LEU A 836 29.08 -0.89 -9.14
N ASP A 837 29.74 -0.14 -8.27
CA ASP A 837 30.97 -0.61 -7.64
C ASP A 837 30.65 -1.68 -6.59
N ILE A 838 29.57 -1.46 -5.81
CA ILE A 838 29.04 -2.48 -4.89
C ILE A 838 28.52 -3.68 -5.69
N ALA A 839 27.72 -3.45 -6.72
CA ALA A 839 27.23 -4.51 -7.59
C ALA A 839 28.36 -5.37 -8.20
N ARG A 840 29.44 -4.72 -8.64
CA ARG A 840 30.65 -5.40 -9.11
C ARG A 840 31.33 -6.20 -8.00
N HIS A 841 31.35 -5.68 -6.76
CA HIS A 841 31.88 -6.41 -5.61
C HIS A 841 31.09 -7.71 -5.34
N TYR A 842 29.76 -7.69 -5.43
CA TYR A 842 28.95 -8.91 -5.41
C TYR A 842 29.34 -9.86 -6.53
N ALA A 843 29.42 -9.38 -7.77
CA ALA A 843 29.68 -10.21 -8.93
C ALA A 843 31.10 -10.84 -8.88
N ILE A 844 32.14 -10.09 -8.51
CA ILE A 844 33.52 -10.60 -8.41
C ILE A 844 33.63 -11.72 -7.36
N ASN A 845 32.94 -11.59 -6.22
CA ASN A 845 33.11 -12.50 -5.09
C ASN A 845 32.16 -13.71 -5.12
N LEU A 846 31.01 -13.60 -5.81
CA LEU A 846 29.96 -14.60 -5.73
C LEU A 846 29.65 -15.30 -7.06
N VAL A 847 30.06 -14.72 -8.20
CA VAL A 847 29.71 -15.21 -9.54
C VAL A 847 30.88 -15.91 -10.20
N GLU A 848 30.59 -16.96 -10.96
CA GLU A 848 31.59 -17.64 -11.79
C GLU A 848 32.22 -16.68 -12.80
N PRO A 849 33.56 -16.75 -13.03
CA PRO A 849 34.26 -15.79 -13.88
C PRO A 849 33.71 -15.66 -15.31
N GLU A 850 33.20 -16.74 -15.90
CA GLU A 850 32.63 -16.72 -17.25
C GLU A 850 31.30 -15.97 -17.33
N LEU A 851 30.45 -16.13 -16.32
CA LEU A 851 29.18 -15.39 -16.20
C LEU A 851 29.45 -13.90 -15.91
N TYR A 852 30.44 -13.62 -15.04
CA TYR A 852 30.87 -12.24 -14.77
C TYR A 852 31.31 -11.52 -16.06
N LYS A 853 32.23 -12.12 -16.81
CA LYS A 853 32.72 -11.55 -18.09
C LYS A 853 31.62 -11.33 -19.11
N ARG A 854 30.60 -12.17 -19.09
CA ARG A 854 29.49 -12.12 -20.04
C ARG A 854 28.47 -11.03 -19.70
N PHE A 855 28.10 -10.89 -18.45
CA PHE A 855 26.96 -10.06 -18.05
C PHE A 855 27.34 -8.70 -17.46
N MET A 856 28.39 -8.61 -16.64
CA MET A 856 28.73 -7.37 -15.97
C MET A 856 29.04 -6.22 -16.94
N PRO A 857 29.87 -6.38 -18.00
CA PRO A 857 30.14 -5.30 -18.94
C PRO A 857 28.89 -4.80 -19.69
N ARG A 858 27.93 -5.69 -19.96
CA ARG A 858 26.64 -5.32 -20.60
C ARG A 858 25.82 -4.42 -19.67
N ILE A 859 25.76 -4.79 -18.39
CA ILE A 859 25.02 -4.04 -17.37
C ILE A 859 25.64 -2.66 -17.14
N GLU A 860 26.99 -2.59 -17.07
CA GLU A 860 27.72 -1.34 -16.88
C GLU A 860 27.55 -0.39 -18.08
N THR A 861 27.60 -0.93 -19.30
CA THR A 861 27.39 -0.15 -20.53
C THR A 861 25.99 0.44 -20.57
N GLU A 862 24.99 -0.37 -20.28
CA GLU A 862 23.58 0.06 -20.25
C GLU A 862 23.34 1.12 -19.17
N PHE A 863 23.93 0.95 -17.98
CA PHE A 863 23.85 1.93 -16.91
C PHE A 863 24.42 3.30 -17.30
N ALA A 864 25.59 3.30 -17.94
CA ALA A 864 26.22 4.52 -18.41
C ALA A 864 25.35 5.24 -19.46
N GLN A 865 24.78 4.49 -20.40
CA GLN A 865 23.85 5.01 -21.42
C GLN A 865 22.57 5.57 -20.81
N CYS A 866 21.98 4.86 -19.83
CA CYS A 866 20.81 5.34 -19.09
C CYS A 866 21.11 6.68 -18.40
N ARG A 867 22.25 6.77 -17.71
CA ARG A 867 22.66 7.98 -16.99
C ARG A 867 22.84 9.14 -17.95
N GLU A 868 23.53 8.94 -19.05
CA GLU A 868 23.74 9.95 -20.09
C GLU A 868 22.42 10.46 -20.67
N ALA A 869 21.52 9.55 -21.03
CA ALA A 869 20.21 9.88 -21.57
C ALA A 869 19.39 10.71 -20.58
N VAL A 870 19.29 10.27 -19.31
CA VAL A 870 18.55 10.98 -18.25
C VAL A 870 19.10 12.40 -18.05
N LEU A 871 20.42 12.56 -17.92
CA LEU A 871 21.05 13.86 -17.72
C LEU A 871 20.83 14.79 -18.93
N SER A 872 20.90 14.25 -20.15
CA SER A 872 20.66 15.02 -21.39
C SER A 872 19.22 15.49 -21.52
N ILE A 873 18.26 14.66 -21.15
CA ILE A 873 16.83 14.99 -21.16
C ILE A 873 16.48 16.02 -20.07
N ALA A 874 16.99 15.81 -18.86
CA ALA A 874 16.71 16.67 -17.71
C ALA A 874 17.53 17.98 -17.72
N GLU A 875 18.47 18.14 -18.66
CA GLU A 875 19.40 19.29 -18.74
C GLU A 875 20.13 19.50 -17.40
N ALA A 876 20.52 18.41 -16.75
CA ALA A 876 21.08 18.40 -15.41
C ALA A 876 22.56 17.96 -15.40
N GLY A 877 23.37 18.54 -14.51
CA GLY A 877 24.77 18.18 -14.35
C GLY A 877 24.98 16.93 -13.48
N SER A 878 23.98 16.53 -12.70
CA SER A 878 24.04 15.35 -11.83
C SER A 878 22.65 14.75 -11.64
N LEU A 879 22.57 13.47 -11.29
CA LEU A 879 21.30 12.83 -10.94
C LEU A 879 20.65 13.52 -9.73
N LEU A 880 19.33 13.61 -9.77
CA LEU A 880 18.49 14.23 -8.74
C LEU A 880 18.76 15.73 -8.49
N ALA A 881 19.41 16.43 -9.42
CA ALA A 881 19.61 17.88 -9.30
C ALA A 881 18.30 18.65 -9.11
N THR A 882 17.20 18.17 -9.70
CA THR A 882 15.85 18.75 -9.54
C THR A 882 15.17 18.35 -8.23
N ILE A 883 15.70 17.36 -7.51
CA ILE A 883 15.17 16.84 -6.24
C ILE A 883 16.27 16.81 -5.17
N PRO A 884 16.86 17.95 -4.80
CA PRO A 884 18.07 18.01 -3.97
C PRO A 884 17.86 17.42 -2.56
N TYR A 885 16.63 17.42 -2.08
CA TYR A 885 16.28 16.80 -0.80
C TYR A 885 16.47 15.26 -0.85
N LEU A 886 16.05 14.61 -1.94
CA LEU A 886 16.21 13.16 -2.12
C LEU A 886 17.70 12.82 -2.31
N ALA A 887 18.41 13.60 -3.13
CA ALA A 887 19.85 13.44 -3.30
C ALA A 887 20.60 13.50 -1.96
N HIS A 888 20.22 14.46 -1.10
CA HIS A 888 20.81 14.60 0.22
C HIS A 888 20.48 13.44 1.16
N SER A 889 19.22 12.97 1.16
CA SER A 889 18.81 11.81 1.96
C SER A 889 19.58 10.54 1.58
N ILE A 890 19.77 10.28 0.28
CA ILE A 890 20.59 9.17 -0.20
C ILE A 890 22.04 9.32 0.26
N SER A 891 22.64 10.50 0.09
CA SER A 891 24.05 10.76 0.47
C SER A 891 24.30 10.62 1.98
N LEU A 892 23.31 10.92 2.82
CA LEU A 892 23.41 10.73 4.27
C LEU A 892 23.36 9.24 4.68
N ARG A 893 22.67 8.41 3.91
CA ARG A 893 22.43 6.99 4.21
C ARG A 893 23.53 6.08 3.68
N ASN A 894 24.07 6.36 2.50
CA ASN A 894 25.06 5.50 1.84
C ASN A 894 26.23 5.10 2.76
N PRO A 895 26.87 6.00 3.56
CA PRO A 895 27.97 5.61 4.45
C PRO A 895 27.61 4.58 5.54
N TYR A 896 26.32 4.28 5.70
CA TYR A 896 25.80 3.30 6.66
C TYR A 896 25.21 2.06 5.95
N VAL A 897 24.71 2.21 4.72
CA VAL A 897 24.17 1.09 3.92
C VAL A 897 25.31 0.31 3.26
N ASP A 898 26.32 1.00 2.73
CA ASP A 898 27.41 0.38 1.98
C ASP A 898 28.23 -0.62 2.82
N PRO A 899 28.54 -0.35 4.12
CA PRO A 899 29.16 -1.35 4.99
C PRO A 899 28.36 -2.66 5.07
N LEU A 900 27.03 -2.55 5.11
CA LEU A 900 26.15 -3.74 5.15
C LEU A 900 26.23 -4.55 3.86
N SER A 901 26.35 -3.90 2.71
CA SER A 901 26.50 -4.59 1.42
C SER A 901 27.82 -5.39 1.35
N TYR A 902 28.93 -4.83 1.84
CA TYR A 902 30.22 -5.55 1.89
C TYR A 902 30.20 -6.69 2.92
N LEU A 903 29.62 -6.48 4.12
CA LEU A 903 29.43 -7.53 5.11
C LEU A 903 28.51 -8.65 4.57
N GLN A 904 27.46 -8.28 3.82
CA GLN A 904 26.57 -9.24 3.19
C GLN A 904 27.32 -10.14 2.19
N VAL A 905 28.17 -9.59 1.34
CA VAL A 905 28.97 -10.38 0.38
C VAL A 905 29.86 -11.39 1.09
N LYS A 906 30.59 -10.98 2.14
CA LYS A 906 31.42 -11.87 2.97
C LYS A 906 30.57 -13.02 3.55
N LEU A 907 29.48 -12.67 4.23
CA LEU A 907 28.65 -13.63 4.93
C LEU A 907 27.92 -14.59 3.97
N ILE A 908 27.47 -14.13 2.81
CA ILE A 908 26.88 -14.98 1.76
C ILE A 908 27.92 -15.98 1.24
N LYS A 909 29.15 -15.53 1.00
CA LYS A 909 30.24 -16.38 0.53
C LYS A 909 30.54 -17.48 1.54
N GLU A 910 30.70 -17.13 2.82
CA GLU A 910 30.92 -18.06 3.92
C GLU A 910 29.74 -19.05 4.09
N PHE A 911 28.52 -18.55 4.06
CA PHE A 911 27.30 -19.39 4.20
C PHE A 911 27.18 -20.38 3.03
N ARG A 912 27.32 -19.91 1.77
CA ARG A 912 27.25 -20.78 0.59
C ARG A 912 28.37 -21.82 0.59
N GLN A 913 29.56 -21.47 1.07
CA GLN A 913 30.67 -22.40 1.22
C GLN A 913 30.36 -23.44 2.30
N ALA A 914 29.92 -23.03 3.48
CA ALA A 914 29.52 -23.94 4.57
C ALA A 914 28.41 -24.91 4.16
N CYS A 915 27.48 -24.47 3.31
CA CYS A 915 26.44 -25.34 2.74
C CYS A 915 26.97 -26.40 1.78
N ARG A 916 27.97 -26.06 0.96
CA ARG A 916 28.60 -26.96 -0.04
C ARG A 916 29.49 -28.02 0.62
N GLU A 917 30.32 -27.62 1.58
CA GLU A 917 31.35 -28.47 2.16
C GLU A 917 30.82 -29.48 3.19
N ASN A 918 29.59 -29.34 3.66
CA ASN A 918 28.96 -30.19 4.69
C ASN A 918 29.80 -30.36 5.99
N SER A 919 30.86 -29.53 6.14
CA SER A 919 31.83 -29.61 7.25
C SER A 919 31.42 -28.81 8.49
N SER A 920 30.59 -27.78 8.30
CA SER A 920 30.15 -26.88 9.35
C SER A 920 28.97 -27.45 10.16
N SER A 921 28.94 -27.16 11.46
CA SER A 921 27.83 -27.56 12.34
C SER A 921 26.51 -26.90 11.93
N ILE A 922 25.39 -27.50 12.31
CA ILE A 922 24.04 -26.91 12.07
C ILE A 922 23.94 -25.53 12.74
N GLU A 923 24.54 -25.37 13.93
CA GLU A 923 24.54 -24.12 14.68
C GLU A 923 25.33 -23.01 13.95
N GLU A 924 26.48 -23.36 13.37
CA GLU A 924 27.31 -22.40 12.62
C GLU A 924 26.57 -21.95 11.34
N LYS A 925 25.96 -22.85 10.60
CA LYS A 925 25.14 -22.53 9.43
C LYS A 925 23.96 -21.62 9.80
N ALA A 926 23.30 -21.90 10.92
CA ALA A 926 22.20 -21.09 11.43
C ALA A 926 22.66 -19.68 11.79
N SER A 927 23.79 -19.54 12.48
CA SER A 927 24.34 -18.23 12.87
C SER A 927 24.79 -17.41 11.65
N LEU A 928 25.41 -18.06 10.64
CA LEU A 928 25.76 -17.39 9.38
C LEU A 928 24.52 -16.91 8.63
N LEU A 929 23.51 -17.77 8.53
CA LEU A 929 22.25 -17.40 7.87
C LEU A 929 21.59 -16.23 8.60
N GLU A 930 21.52 -16.25 9.92
CA GLU A 930 20.96 -15.16 10.73
C GLU A 930 21.68 -13.84 10.46
N ALA A 931 23.01 -13.83 10.41
CA ALA A 931 23.79 -12.65 10.10
C ALA A 931 23.53 -12.14 8.67
N VAL A 932 23.41 -13.06 7.69
CA VAL A 932 22.99 -12.70 6.31
C VAL A 932 21.60 -12.06 6.32
N LEU A 933 20.63 -12.65 7.03
CA LEU A 933 19.26 -12.13 7.11
C LEU A 933 19.23 -10.73 7.77
N MET A 934 20.07 -10.51 8.78
CA MET A 934 20.22 -9.17 9.38
C MET A 934 20.77 -8.15 8.36
N THR A 935 21.73 -8.52 7.51
CA THR A 935 22.21 -7.60 6.45
C THR A 935 21.13 -7.30 5.43
N ILE A 936 20.31 -8.29 5.04
CA ILE A 936 19.18 -8.08 4.11
C ILE A 936 18.20 -7.07 4.70
N ASN A 937 17.86 -7.19 5.98
CA ASN A 937 17.03 -6.23 6.68
C ASN A 937 17.67 -4.84 6.70
N GLY A 938 18.96 -4.76 7.02
CA GLY A 938 19.69 -3.49 7.09
C GLY A 938 19.79 -2.75 5.77
N VAL A 939 20.09 -3.46 4.68
CA VAL A 939 20.12 -2.86 3.33
C VAL A 939 18.71 -2.37 2.93
N ALA A 940 17.68 -3.14 3.21
CA ALA A 940 16.29 -2.77 2.92
C ALA A 940 15.85 -1.50 3.69
N GLU A 941 16.08 -1.44 5.00
CA GLU A 941 15.79 -0.29 5.86
C GLU A 941 16.61 0.94 5.48
N GLY A 942 17.88 0.75 5.20
CA GLY A 942 18.79 1.82 4.79
C GLY A 942 18.41 2.45 3.46
N LEU A 943 18.00 1.66 2.49
CA LEU A 943 17.52 2.13 1.18
C LEU A 943 16.04 2.56 1.21
N GLN A 944 15.31 2.30 2.28
CA GLN A 944 13.84 2.42 2.34
C GLN A 944 13.18 1.68 1.17
N ASN A 945 13.65 0.50 0.88
CA ASN A 945 13.25 -0.30 -0.27
C ASN A 945 13.27 -1.79 0.09
N THR A 946 12.09 -2.34 0.31
CA THR A 946 11.87 -3.74 0.72
C THR A 946 11.35 -4.62 -0.43
N GLY A 947 11.50 -4.20 -1.69
CA GLY A 947 11.15 -4.99 -2.88
C GLY A 947 10.11 -4.38 -3.78
#